data_5af744bd164a6e4c1d8536fbc31b29a6
#
_entry.id   5af744bd164a6e4c1d8536fbc31b29a6
#
_cell.length_a   1.000
_cell.length_b   1.000
_cell.length_c   1.000
_cell.angle_alpha   90.00
_cell.angle_beta   90.00
_cell.angle_gamma   90.00
#
_symmetry.space_group_name_H-M   'P 1'
#
loop_
_entity.id
_entity.type
_entity.pdbx_description
1 polymer ?
#
loop_
_entity_poly.entity_id
_entity_poly.type
_entity_poly.pdbx_seq_one_letter_code
_entity_poly.pdbx_strand_id
1 'polypeptide(L)'
;VLFFFLTGLVLLVAAVVGGVWLGQERIIALFVQEANRYLATPVQVGRMEVSVLDQFPRVSITLHELRVSGSLPQDTVPLARARRLYCAFDAWDMLRGHYRIRAVTLADGRVWVRHDAQGRPNYDVLRFDTTAAPSSQPLAFALENIQLERVNTVYADDQRQQRYTVQAHDVRAQLDVQGPLVDIVAQGRTHVDALQLGPDAYFQNKPLTLNTRLRVDRDARLVTLQPSELRVGAASYELGGRIDYRRAVQLDLQVAGRNTDVQSVLALLPARVARRLRAYRSRGAVYFGGTVRGELSGRASPRIEARFGCRDASFYHPELRQAVEHVFLAGTFSNGAAQAARTSVLSLREVRGTLRGRPFSGSLRYANFQDPTVQLQVRADLDVAQALQFYPVAAVPGGQGQAQLLLAFAGNLRQFRARPATAAVQASGTLQLQNVQLRLRDLRQPLTGLTGSFRLQGREVEVAGFTGRVGGSDFRLQGRLRNALAWALLPNQTLLLDADLTSQLLDFDQLLRLTTPAGPAAATSTGAPGAGSYEFRLPTQLALNVRAQVERLRFRRFRGRQLRGTIRLQQQVLSAPSLTVRAGGGQVSFRGTLDARQPRLLHLHSTISCQQLPLDSLFYTFEDFGQQFITARHLRGALTATAESDLYFDGALTPLTNRLEAELNLQVRNGELNNFEPLQKLSMIAGRERLRHLRFAQLTTPVYIQSRTVYLPEMEIRSNVRAASLIRVTGTHTFDQQMDYHLSIPILPGLLQRTVGMATGPSLLLAIQGDEDNFRVSYDRRPQPGRVPTAPRETARPASRPGLPGTSLPGPAAPAAPAPEPRKPFELKKPPAKKPAQPQTGEYFEF
;
A
#
# COMPACT_ATOMS: atom_id res chain seq x y z
N VAL A 1 29.33 43.00 74.19
CA VAL A 1 28.11 42.25 74.24
C VAL A 1 28.09 41.17 73.10
N LEU A 2 28.34 41.48 71.84
CA LEU A 2 28.36 40.56 70.70
C LEU A 2 29.37 39.41 70.86
N PHE A 3 30.58 39.72 71.37
CA PHE A 3 31.61 38.75 71.66
C PHE A 3 31.22 37.74 72.78
N PHE A 4 30.68 38.21 73.86
CA PHE A 4 30.15 37.34 74.90
C PHE A 4 28.94 36.51 74.51
N PHE A 5 28.10 37.04 73.68
CA PHE A 5 27.00 36.26 73.13
C PHE A 5 27.47 35.15 72.09
N LEU A 6 28.48 35.51 71.31
CA LEU A 6 29.08 34.54 70.40
C LEU A 6 29.84 33.44 71.11
N THR A 7 30.62 33.84 72.18
CA THR A 7 31.37 32.88 73.01
C THR A 7 30.40 31.99 73.86
N GLY A 8 29.32 32.56 74.39
CA GLY A 8 28.27 31.76 75.04
C GLY A 8 27.58 30.80 74.10
N LEU A 9 27.29 31.20 72.85
CA LEU A 9 26.71 30.36 71.86
C LEU A 9 27.66 29.22 71.47
N VAL A 10 28.92 29.52 71.27
CA VAL A 10 29.95 28.48 70.97
C VAL A 10 30.11 27.51 72.16
N LEU A 11 30.12 27.96 73.40
CA LEU A 11 30.15 27.07 74.53
C LEU A 11 28.90 26.24 74.71
N LEU A 12 27.73 26.79 74.41
CA LEU A 12 26.46 26.06 74.39
C LEU A 12 26.51 24.96 73.34
N VAL A 13 26.93 25.26 72.08
CA VAL A 13 27.06 24.30 71.02
C VAL A 13 28.11 23.24 71.43
N ALA A 14 29.24 23.61 71.96
CA ALA A 14 30.29 22.68 72.45
C ALA A 14 29.78 21.75 73.53
N ALA A 15 28.98 22.28 74.50
CA ALA A 15 28.35 21.51 75.56
C ALA A 15 27.31 20.54 75.04
N VAL A 16 26.50 20.94 74.06
CA VAL A 16 25.52 20.07 73.42
C VAL A 16 26.25 18.98 72.59
N VAL A 17 27.26 19.33 71.81
CA VAL A 17 28.07 18.38 71.04
C VAL A 17 28.79 17.39 71.96
N GLY A 18 29.43 17.88 72.99
CA GLY A 18 30.10 17.07 74.03
C GLY A 18 29.15 16.12 74.76
N GLY A 19 27.95 16.63 75.10
CA GLY A 19 26.92 15.83 75.75
C GLY A 19 26.33 14.70 74.90
N VAL A 20 26.14 14.99 73.64
CA VAL A 20 25.68 13.99 72.66
C VAL A 20 26.82 12.97 72.35
N TRP A 21 28.06 13.42 72.30
CA TRP A 21 29.20 12.54 72.06
C TRP A 21 29.44 11.59 73.31
N LEU A 22 29.34 12.05 74.54
CA LEU A 22 29.42 11.22 75.72
C LEU A 22 28.21 10.31 75.93
N GLY A 23 27.04 10.68 75.37
CA GLY A 23 25.79 9.92 75.51
C GLY A 23 25.45 9.08 74.31
N GLN A 24 26.29 9.03 73.24
CA GLN A 24 25.94 8.39 71.94
C GLN A 24 25.52 6.93 72.10
N GLU A 25 26.22 6.15 72.92
CA GLU A 25 25.87 4.72 73.06
C GLU A 25 24.48 4.55 73.74
N ARG A 26 24.15 5.43 74.62
CA ARG A 26 22.84 5.42 75.30
C ARG A 26 21.72 5.88 74.35
N ILE A 27 21.97 6.87 73.52
CA ILE A 27 21.05 7.31 72.44
C ILE A 27 20.84 6.20 71.45
N ILE A 28 21.90 5.52 70.97
CA ILE A 28 21.82 4.38 70.07
C ILE A 28 21.00 3.25 70.71
N ALA A 29 21.29 2.89 71.94
CA ALA A 29 20.58 1.83 72.66
C ALA A 29 19.08 2.12 72.80
N LEU A 30 18.70 3.34 73.16
CA LEU A 30 17.30 3.78 73.27
C LEU A 30 16.64 3.74 71.88
N PHE A 31 17.31 4.21 70.83
CA PHE A 31 16.78 4.16 69.45
C PHE A 31 16.55 2.71 69.01
N VAL A 32 17.49 1.82 69.22
CA VAL A 32 17.35 0.40 68.87
C VAL A 32 16.23 -0.27 69.67
N GLN A 33 16.13 0.01 70.96
CA GLN A 33 15.06 -0.51 71.78
C GLN A 33 13.69 -0.06 71.28
N GLU A 34 13.52 1.24 71.03
CA GLU A 34 12.28 1.81 70.57
C GLU A 34 11.95 1.30 69.15
N ALA A 35 12.93 1.26 68.22
CA ALA A 35 12.73 0.76 66.86
C ALA A 35 12.29 -0.73 66.85
N ASN A 36 12.92 -1.59 67.71
CA ASN A 36 12.55 -3.01 67.79
C ASN A 36 11.15 -3.24 68.37
N ARG A 37 10.61 -2.28 69.15
CA ARG A 37 9.25 -2.33 69.67
C ARG A 37 8.19 -2.26 68.59
N TYR A 38 8.48 -1.47 67.55
CA TYR A 38 7.56 -1.26 66.41
C TYR A 38 7.81 -2.15 65.19
N LEU A 39 8.93 -2.86 65.10
CA LEU A 39 9.29 -3.69 63.99
C LEU A 39 8.96 -5.17 64.22
N ALA A 40 8.26 -5.77 63.22
CA ALA A 40 7.95 -7.20 63.19
C ALA A 40 9.04 -8.03 62.47
N THR A 41 9.89 -7.40 61.69
CA THR A 41 10.93 -8.05 60.88
C THR A 41 12.31 -7.56 61.29
N PRO A 42 13.38 -8.40 61.17
CA PRO A 42 14.73 -8.02 61.57
C PRO A 42 15.28 -6.91 60.69
N VAL A 43 15.85 -5.92 61.30
CA VAL A 43 16.61 -4.85 60.67
C VAL A 43 18.07 -5.05 61.02
N GLN A 44 18.91 -5.08 60.00
CA GLN A 44 20.34 -5.16 60.10
C GLN A 44 20.96 -3.80 59.77
N VAL A 45 21.88 -3.36 60.61
CA VAL A 45 22.63 -2.12 60.44
C VAL A 45 24.10 -2.41 60.61
N GLY A 46 24.93 -1.97 59.67
CA GLY A 46 26.38 -2.17 59.77
C GLY A 46 27.02 -1.28 60.85
N ARG A 47 26.70 -0.01 60.88
CA ARG A 47 27.24 0.96 61.84
C ARG A 47 26.20 2.07 62.11
N MET A 48 26.17 2.55 63.33
CA MET A 48 25.36 3.69 63.73
C MET A 48 26.27 4.83 64.19
N GLU A 49 25.97 6.02 63.81
CA GLU A 49 26.67 7.25 64.23
C GLU A 49 25.66 8.30 64.70
N VAL A 50 26.00 9.02 65.74
CA VAL A 50 25.21 10.16 66.24
C VAL A 50 25.98 11.42 65.95
N SER A 51 25.37 12.36 65.24
CA SER A 51 25.97 13.65 64.88
C SER A 51 25.03 14.80 65.28
N VAL A 52 25.60 15.88 65.81
CA VAL A 52 24.90 17.13 66.08
C VAL A 52 25.24 18.16 65.02
N LEU A 53 26.37 17.98 64.33
CA LEU A 53 26.91 18.97 63.36
C LEU A 53 26.30 18.86 61.97
N ASP A 54 25.97 17.64 61.53
CA ASP A 54 25.50 17.38 60.18
C ASP A 54 24.17 18.05 59.82
N GLN A 55 23.31 18.27 60.84
CA GLN A 55 22.00 18.89 60.65
C GLN A 55 21.61 19.88 61.79
N PHE A 56 22.60 20.60 62.33
CA PHE A 56 22.36 21.58 63.41
C PHE A 56 21.16 22.49 63.07
N PRO A 57 20.26 22.79 64.09
CA PRO A 57 20.25 22.42 65.45
C PRO A 57 19.61 21.07 65.84
N ARG A 58 19.47 20.16 64.88
CA ARG A 58 18.90 18.82 65.12
C ARG A 58 20.01 17.79 65.37
N VAL A 59 19.71 16.85 66.25
CA VAL A 59 20.55 15.68 66.49
C VAL A 59 20.19 14.63 65.44
N SER A 60 21.16 14.12 64.70
CA SER A 60 20.94 13.08 63.71
C SER A 60 21.56 11.76 64.13
N ILE A 61 20.80 10.67 63.92
CA ILE A 61 21.32 9.30 64.01
C ILE A 61 21.47 8.80 62.55
N THR A 62 22.65 8.45 62.16
CA THR A 62 22.96 7.90 60.83
C THR A 62 23.17 6.40 60.92
N LEU A 63 22.32 5.65 60.22
CA LEU A 63 22.43 4.21 60.06
C LEU A 63 23.15 3.89 58.73
N HIS A 64 24.30 3.22 58.81
CA HIS A 64 25.07 2.82 57.68
C HIS A 64 24.78 1.36 57.31
N GLU A 65 24.74 1.04 55.99
CA GLU A 65 24.50 -0.26 55.41
C GLU A 65 23.22 -0.92 55.96
N LEU A 66 22.14 -0.15 55.96
CA LEU A 66 20.83 -0.59 56.40
C LEU A 66 20.26 -1.67 55.49
N ARG A 67 19.75 -2.73 56.10
CA ARG A 67 19.00 -3.78 55.46
C ARG A 67 17.73 -4.09 56.25
N VAL A 68 16.57 -3.92 55.62
CA VAL A 68 15.27 -4.23 56.23
C VAL A 68 14.71 -5.46 55.54
N SER A 69 14.44 -6.50 56.29
CA SER A 69 13.81 -7.71 55.76
C SER A 69 12.33 -7.49 55.50
N GLY A 70 11.78 -8.14 54.49
CA GLY A 70 10.34 -8.09 54.23
C GLY A 70 9.55 -9.04 55.14
N SER A 71 8.23 -8.88 55.16
CA SER A 71 7.29 -9.69 55.97
C SER A 71 6.99 -11.06 55.34
N LEU A 72 7.35 -11.30 54.08
CA LEU A 72 7.13 -12.59 53.41
C LEU A 72 8.24 -13.59 53.76
N PRO A 73 7.94 -14.77 54.37
CA PRO A 73 8.95 -15.72 54.83
C PRO A 73 9.87 -16.31 53.74
N GLN A 74 9.40 -16.33 52.49
CA GLN A 74 10.13 -16.89 51.35
C GLN A 74 10.88 -15.84 50.53
N ASP A 75 10.84 -14.54 50.94
CA ASP A 75 11.48 -13.47 50.18
C ASP A 75 12.98 -13.42 50.47
N THR A 76 13.78 -13.74 49.49
CA THR A 76 15.25 -13.61 49.53
C THR A 76 15.70 -12.15 49.34
N VAL A 77 14.84 -11.29 48.83
CA VAL A 77 15.11 -9.89 48.53
C VAL A 77 14.62 -9.02 49.73
N PRO A 78 15.49 -8.21 50.35
CA PRO A 78 15.07 -7.35 51.46
C PRO A 78 14.07 -6.28 50.97
N LEU A 79 13.17 -5.84 51.85
CA LEU A 79 12.23 -4.75 51.57
C LEU A 79 12.98 -3.46 51.26
N ALA A 80 14.03 -3.18 51.99
CA ALA A 80 14.86 -2.00 51.78
C ALA A 80 16.34 -2.30 51.99
N ARG A 81 17.18 -1.68 51.21
CA ARG A 81 18.63 -1.65 51.41
C ARG A 81 19.10 -0.23 51.13
N ALA A 82 19.86 0.34 52.05
CA ALA A 82 20.37 1.70 51.88
C ALA A 82 21.78 1.82 52.44
N ARG A 83 22.60 2.59 51.73
CA ARG A 83 23.94 2.89 52.24
C ARG A 83 23.89 3.78 53.47
N ARG A 84 22.92 4.71 53.52
CA ARG A 84 22.74 5.62 54.67
C ARG A 84 21.25 5.93 54.86
N LEU A 85 20.85 5.89 56.13
CA LEU A 85 19.55 6.40 56.58
C LEU A 85 19.83 7.40 57.70
N TYR A 86 19.45 8.66 57.49
CA TYR A 86 19.54 9.72 58.50
C TYR A 86 18.18 9.88 59.16
N CYS A 87 18.17 9.82 60.47
CA CYS A 87 17.01 10.13 61.31
C CYS A 87 17.33 11.39 62.12
N ALA A 88 16.60 12.48 61.91
CA ALA A 88 16.82 13.74 62.63
C ALA A 88 15.78 13.93 63.74
N PHE A 89 16.25 14.30 64.91
CA PHE A 89 15.49 14.58 66.12
C PHE A 89 15.67 16.02 66.49
N ASP A 90 14.64 16.61 67.23
CA ASP A 90 14.79 17.87 67.79
C ASP A 90 15.63 17.75 69.06
N ALA A 91 16.70 18.57 69.24
CA ALA A 91 17.61 18.48 70.34
C ALA A 91 16.92 18.81 71.70
N TRP A 92 15.96 19.76 71.69
CA TRP A 92 15.20 20.12 72.90
C TRP A 92 14.19 19.08 73.32
N ASP A 93 13.54 18.39 72.32
CA ASP A 93 12.66 17.28 72.64
C ASP A 93 13.43 16.08 73.18
N MET A 94 14.62 15.81 72.71
CA MET A 94 15.49 14.76 73.25
C MET A 94 15.95 15.02 74.67
N LEU A 95 16.30 16.28 74.96
CA LEU A 95 16.67 16.67 76.38
C LEU A 95 15.51 16.52 77.33
N ARG A 96 14.26 16.60 76.85
CA ARG A 96 13.04 16.40 77.61
C ARG A 96 12.57 14.96 77.69
N GLY A 97 13.33 14.02 77.06
CA GLY A 97 12.97 12.59 76.98
C GLY A 97 11.99 12.22 75.88
N HIS A 98 11.68 13.12 74.95
CA HIS A 98 10.79 12.88 73.86
C HIS A 98 11.58 12.59 72.64
N TYR A 99 11.63 11.31 72.15
CA TYR A 99 12.39 10.87 70.98
C TYR A 99 11.48 10.82 69.74
N ARG A 100 11.09 11.96 69.17
CA ARG A 100 10.26 12.07 67.98
C ARG A 100 11.13 12.31 66.80
N ILE A 101 11.02 11.43 65.77
CA ILE A 101 11.69 11.59 64.45
C ILE A 101 10.99 12.72 63.71
N ARG A 102 11.70 13.79 63.39
CA ARG A 102 11.20 14.97 62.67
C ARG A 102 11.52 14.87 61.18
N ALA A 103 12.64 14.28 60.81
CA ALA A 103 13.05 14.12 59.43
C ALA A 103 13.76 12.80 59.20
N VAL A 104 13.56 12.22 58.00
CA VAL A 104 14.21 11.01 57.57
C VAL A 104 14.79 11.22 56.20
N THR A 105 16.11 10.97 56.00
CA THR A 105 16.74 11.00 54.68
C THR A 105 17.29 9.63 54.35
N LEU A 106 16.76 9.00 53.28
CA LEU A 106 17.26 7.75 52.73
C LEU A 106 18.17 8.05 51.52
N ALA A 107 19.44 7.69 51.66
CA ALA A 107 20.42 7.97 50.61
C ALA A 107 21.07 6.70 50.05
N ASP A 108 21.28 6.68 48.71
CA ASP A 108 21.94 5.57 48.02
C ASP A 108 21.28 4.23 48.32
N GLY A 109 19.95 4.15 48.08
CA GLY A 109 19.15 3.03 48.55
C GLY A 109 18.38 2.33 47.41
N ARG A 110 17.87 1.17 47.77
CA ARG A 110 16.91 0.42 46.93
C ARG A 110 15.78 -0.10 47.80
N VAL A 111 14.56 0.10 47.34
CA VAL A 111 13.34 -0.33 48.02
C VAL A 111 12.58 -1.26 47.10
N TRP A 112 12.20 -2.44 47.58
CA TRP A 112 11.41 -3.44 46.87
C TRP A 112 10.07 -3.64 47.56
N VAL A 113 9.05 -3.05 47.04
CA VAL A 113 7.66 -3.25 47.47
C VAL A 113 7.07 -4.37 46.60
N ARG A 114 6.63 -5.44 47.23
CA ARG A 114 6.12 -6.58 46.49
C ARG A 114 4.82 -7.12 47.08
N HIS A 115 3.90 -7.52 46.21
CA HIS A 115 2.80 -8.43 46.49
C HIS A 115 3.10 -9.78 45.84
N ASP A 116 2.93 -10.85 46.61
CA ASP A 116 3.11 -12.20 46.06
C ASP A 116 1.92 -12.63 45.20
N ALA A 117 1.97 -13.85 44.65
CA ALA A 117 0.90 -14.40 43.81
C ALA A 117 -0.44 -14.55 44.57
N GLN A 118 -0.43 -14.58 45.90
CA GLN A 118 -1.60 -14.60 46.76
C GLN A 118 -2.05 -13.18 47.17
N GLY A 119 -1.36 -12.14 46.74
CA GLY A 119 -1.66 -10.73 47.05
C GLY A 119 -1.17 -10.30 48.41
N ARG A 120 -0.30 -11.05 49.11
CA ARG A 120 0.24 -10.68 50.41
C ARG A 120 1.40 -9.71 50.23
N PRO A 121 1.45 -8.61 50.98
CA PRO A 121 2.50 -7.60 50.85
C PRO A 121 3.79 -8.02 51.61
N ASN A 122 4.95 -7.61 51.09
CA ASN A 122 6.22 -7.77 51.78
C ASN A 122 6.57 -6.61 52.76
N TYR A 123 5.73 -5.58 52.82
CA TYR A 123 5.99 -4.36 53.59
C TYR A 123 5.15 -4.29 54.88
N ASP A 124 4.51 -5.36 55.30
CA ASP A 124 3.80 -5.44 56.58
C ASP A 124 4.81 -5.78 57.68
N VAL A 125 5.71 -4.83 57.89
CA VAL A 125 6.88 -4.97 58.78
C VAL A 125 6.68 -4.26 60.13
N LEU A 126 5.53 -3.64 60.40
CA LEU A 126 5.21 -2.99 61.64
C LEU A 126 4.37 -3.88 62.55
N ARG A 127 4.73 -3.96 63.84
CA ARG A 127 3.89 -4.56 64.90
C ARG A 127 2.85 -3.55 65.35
N PHE A 128 1.62 -3.82 65.04
CA PHE A 128 0.48 -3.14 65.69
C PHE A 128 0.04 -4.02 66.84
N ASP A 129 0.34 -3.59 68.03
CA ASP A 129 -0.07 -4.30 69.24
C ASP A 129 -1.60 -4.21 69.34
N THR A 130 -2.31 -5.25 68.90
CA THR A 130 -3.77 -5.35 68.96
C THR A 130 -4.27 -5.76 70.40
N THR A 131 -3.36 -6.06 71.33
CA THR A 131 -3.69 -6.49 72.69
C THR A 131 -3.52 -5.39 73.72
N ALA A 132 -2.93 -4.26 73.42
CA ALA A 132 -2.94 -3.09 74.24
C ALA A 132 -4.36 -2.52 74.27
N ALA A 133 -4.92 -2.33 75.45
CA ALA A 133 -6.17 -1.60 75.70
C ALA A 133 -6.20 -0.35 74.80
N PRO A 134 -7.34 0.02 74.17
CA PRO A 134 -7.40 1.13 73.27
C PRO A 134 -6.94 2.39 74.06
N SER A 135 -5.69 2.75 73.84
CA SER A 135 -5.21 4.04 74.26
C SER A 135 -6.02 5.07 73.53
N SER A 136 -6.74 5.89 74.22
CA SER A 136 -7.69 6.87 73.64
C SER A 136 -7.04 7.98 72.84
N GLN A 137 -5.80 7.79 72.40
CA GLN A 137 -5.14 8.68 71.48
C GLN A 137 -4.80 7.93 70.19
N PRO A 138 -5.42 8.28 69.09
CA PRO A 138 -5.05 7.74 67.77
C PRO A 138 -3.58 8.05 67.50
N LEU A 139 -2.85 7.10 66.87
CA LEU A 139 -1.48 7.27 66.44
C LEU A 139 -1.41 8.52 65.58
N ALA A 140 -0.93 9.62 66.16
CA ALA A 140 -0.66 10.84 65.43
C ALA A 140 0.85 11.03 65.37
N PHE A 141 1.44 10.90 64.18
CA PHE A 141 2.81 11.32 63.98
C PHE A 141 2.94 12.10 62.69
N ALA A 142 3.77 13.11 62.69
CA ALA A 142 4.09 13.89 61.51
C ALA A 142 5.58 13.75 61.23
N LEU A 143 5.89 13.19 60.05
CA LEU A 143 7.22 13.28 59.48
C LEU A 143 7.26 14.50 58.56
N GLU A 144 7.78 15.60 59.15
CA GLU A 144 7.79 16.92 58.50
C GLU A 144 8.67 16.94 57.24
N ASN A 145 9.67 16.05 57.18
CA ASN A 145 10.60 15.99 56.05
C ASN A 145 11.11 14.57 55.82
N ILE A 146 10.66 13.97 54.72
CA ILE A 146 11.22 12.74 54.22
C ILE A 146 11.98 13.08 52.95
N GLN A 147 13.26 12.72 52.85
CA GLN A 147 14.08 12.98 51.69
C GLN A 147 14.61 11.64 51.10
N LEU A 148 14.41 11.44 49.80
CA LEU A 148 14.94 10.31 49.08
C LEU A 148 16.00 10.80 48.10
N GLU A 149 17.25 10.40 48.32
CA GLU A 149 18.40 10.76 47.51
C GLU A 149 18.96 9.53 46.80
N ARG A 150 18.87 9.47 45.47
CA ARG A 150 19.39 8.36 44.67
C ARG A 150 18.80 7.00 45.12
N VAL A 151 17.50 6.96 45.35
CA VAL A 151 16.80 5.75 45.80
C VAL A 151 16.08 5.10 44.60
N ASN A 152 16.39 3.84 44.36
CA ASN A 152 15.70 3.03 43.35
C ASN A 152 14.53 2.27 44.01
N THR A 153 13.33 2.54 43.62
CA THR A 153 12.12 1.86 44.09
C THR A 153 11.56 0.96 43.03
N VAL A 154 11.40 -0.31 43.38
CA VAL A 154 10.75 -1.33 42.57
C VAL A 154 9.46 -1.75 43.27
N TYR A 155 8.34 -1.53 42.59
CA TYR A 155 7.07 -2.13 42.95
C TYR A 155 6.78 -3.31 42.07
N ALA A 156 6.42 -4.46 42.63
CA ALA A 156 6.02 -5.65 41.88
C ALA A 156 4.73 -6.23 42.49
N ASP A 157 3.75 -6.49 41.65
CA ASP A 157 2.53 -7.21 42.01
C ASP A 157 2.41 -8.43 41.10
N ASP A 158 2.76 -9.59 41.67
CA ASP A 158 2.82 -10.85 40.90
C ASP A 158 1.40 -11.35 40.59
N GLN A 159 0.40 -11.04 41.40
CA GLN A 159 -1.00 -11.39 41.18
C GLN A 159 -1.59 -10.60 40.01
N ARG A 160 -1.26 -9.31 39.90
CA ARG A 160 -1.76 -8.41 38.86
C ARG A 160 -0.81 -8.29 37.67
N GLN A 161 0.36 -8.93 37.73
CA GLN A 161 1.43 -8.82 36.73
C GLN A 161 1.83 -7.36 36.43
N GLN A 162 2.02 -6.60 37.49
CA GLN A 162 2.42 -5.20 37.43
C GLN A 162 3.83 -5.03 38.01
N ARG A 163 4.66 -4.22 37.33
CA ARG A 163 5.99 -3.89 37.82
C ARG A 163 6.33 -2.45 37.49
N TYR A 164 6.65 -1.68 38.50
CA TYR A 164 7.04 -0.27 38.38
C TYR A 164 8.45 -0.09 38.91
N THR A 165 9.32 0.55 38.13
CA THR A 165 10.69 0.85 38.53
C THR A 165 10.91 2.34 38.40
N VAL A 166 11.19 3.00 39.54
CA VAL A 166 11.34 4.44 39.64
C VAL A 166 12.58 4.77 40.44
N GLN A 167 13.44 5.62 39.94
CA GLN A 167 14.61 6.17 40.63
C GLN A 167 14.30 7.57 41.15
N ALA A 168 14.24 7.74 42.46
CA ALA A 168 14.18 9.04 43.07
C ALA A 168 15.58 9.67 43.10
N HIS A 169 15.81 10.74 42.37
CA HIS A 169 17.07 11.46 42.40
C HIS A 169 17.16 12.37 43.58
N ASP A 170 16.12 13.16 43.80
CA ASP A 170 15.93 14.06 44.91
C ASP A 170 14.42 14.28 45.05
N VAL A 171 13.82 13.57 46.02
CA VAL A 171 12.37 13.67 46.29
C VAL A 171 12.21 14.01 47.76
N ARG A 172 11.46 15.07 48.02
CA ARG A 172 11.05 15.50 49.36
C ARG A 172 9.59 15.21 49.55
N ALA A 173 9.26 14.64 50.70
CA ALA A 173 7.88 14.37 51.08
C ALA A 173 7.61 14.79 52.51
N GLN A 174 6.38 15.18 52.77
CA GLN A 174 5.83 15.41 54.10
C GLN A 174 4.72 14.41 54.30
N LEU A 175 4.71 13.81 55.47
CA LEU A 175 3.74 12.80 55.87
C LEU A 175 3.08 13.24 57.17
N ASP A 176 1.76 13.40 57.13
CA ASP A 176 0.94 13.66 58.32
C ASP A 176 -0.06 12.51 58.48
N VAL A 177 0.04 11.83 59.61
CA VAL A 177 -0.80 10.68 59.96
C VAL A 177 -1.73 11.06 61.10
N GLN A 178 -3.01 11.06 60.84
CA GLN A 178 -4.07 11.35 61.79
C GLN A 178 -5.07 10.18 61.82
N GLY A 179 -4.80 9.21 62.69
CA GLY A 179 -5.59 7.98 62.72
C GLY A 179 -5.55 7.20 61.40
N PRO A 180 -6.70 6.98 60.74
CA PRO A 180 -6.75 6.30 59.49
C PRO A 180 -6.33 7.15 58.27
N LEU A 181 -6.29 8.49 58.45
CA LEU A 181 -5.97 9.45 57.39
C LEU A 181 -4.47 9.68 57.31
N VAL A 182 -3.95 9.61 56.09
CA VAL A 182 -2.54 9.91 55.81
C VAL A 182 -2.50 10.95 54.69
N ASP A 183 -2.06 12.15 55.03
CA ASP A 183 -1.81 13.22 54.08
C ASP A 183 -0.34 13.18 53.61
N ILE A 184 -0.11 13.17 52.34
CA ILE A 184 1.21 13.10 51.73
C ILE A 184 1.35 14.25 50.75
N VAL A 185 2.39 15.06 50.93
CA VAL A 185 2.82 16.06 49.96
C VAL A 185 4.21 15.65 49.49
N ALA A 186 4.38 15.44 48.21
CA ALA A 186 5.66 15.02 47.64
C ALA A 186 6.04 15.87 46.43
N GLN A 187 7.31 16.27 46.36
CA GLN A 187 7.87 17.05 45.30
C GLN A 187 9.30 16.60 44.99
N GLY A 188 9.70 16.62 43.73
CA GLY A 188 11.06 16.27 43.41
C GLY A 188 11.27 15.73 42.00
N ARG A 189 12.49 15.29 41.77
CA ARG A 189 12.94 14.75 40.47
C ARG A 189 13.09 13.24 40.56
N THR A 190 12.46 12.57 39.65
CA THR A 190 12.53 11.11 39.54
C THR A 190 12.86 10.71 38.10
N HIS A 191 13.25 9.47 37.92
CA HIS A 191 13.39 8.84 36.64
C HIS A 191 12.55 7.57 36.66
N VAL A 192 11.63 7.44 35.72
CA VAL A 192 10.82 6.24 35.53
C VAL A 192 11.52 5.34 34.52
N ASP A 193 12.06 4.19 34.98
CA ASP A 193 12.68 3.21 34.08
C ASP A 193 11.61 2.50 33.26
N ALA A 194 10.54 2.00 33.89
CA ALA A 194 9.39 1.42 33.26
C ALA A 194 8.18 1.32 34.17
N LEU A 195 6.99 1.51 33.62
CA LEU A 195 5.71 1.11 34.22
C LEU A 195 5.15 -0.04 33.42
N GLN A 196 5.29 -1.26 33.88
CA GLN A 196 4.80 -2.47 33.23
C GLN A 196 3.43 -2.85 33.77
N LEU A 197 2.44 -2.96 32.87
CA LEU A 197 1.07 -3.39 33.15
C LEU A 197 0.75 -4.58 32.25
N GLY A 198 0.85 -5.78 32.77
CA GLY A 198 0.77 -7.00 31.98
C GLY A 198 1.84 -7.04 30.87
N PRO A 199 1.47 -7.27 29.62
CA PRO A 199 2.42 -7.31 28.49
C PRO A 199 2.90 -5.93 28.03
N ASP A 200 2.27 -4.85 28.48
CA ASP A 200 2.51 -3.49 27.99
C ASP A 200 3.37 -2.68 28.96
N ALA A 201 4.38 -2.00 28.44
CA ALA A 201 5.23 -1.08 29.17
C ALA A 201 4.96 0.37 28.77
N TYR A 202 4.82 1.24 29.77
CA TYR A 202 4.54 2.65 29.63
C TYR A 202 5.69 3.49 30.19
N PHE A 203 5.82 4.75 29.85
CA PHE A 203 6.78 5.71 30.40
C PHE A 203 8.22 5.22 30.43
N GLN A 204 8.66 4.41 29.46
CA GLN A 204 10.00 3.84 29.47
C GLN A 204 11.08 4.93 29.40
N ASN A 205 12.03 4.89 30.36
CA ASN A 205 13.21 5.73 30.41
C ASN A 205 12.89 7.23 30.33
N LYS A 206 12.04 7.72 31.23
CA LYS A 206 11.59 9.11 31.24
C LYS A 206 11.94 9.84 32.52
N PRO A 207 12.59 11.02 32.43
CA PRO A 207 12.72 11.92 33.57
C PRO A 207 11.34 12.49 33.91
N LEU A 208 11.01 12.48 35.21
CA LEU A 208 9.75 12.95 35.72
C LEU A 208 10.01 13.88 36.90
N THR A 209 9.45 15.08 36.85
CA THR A 209 9.36 15.95 38.03
C THR A 209 7.94 15.89 38.54
N LEU A 210 7.79 15.60 39.84
CA LEU A 210 6.49 15.51 40.48
C LEU A 210 6.30 16.59 41.51
N ASN A 211 5.07 17.07 41.60
CA ASN A 211 4.56 17.91 42.67
C ASN A 211 3.13 17.45 42.97
N THR A 212 2.97 16.62 43.97
CA THR A 212 1.73 15.88 44.23
C THR A 212 1.30 16.02 45.70
N ARG A 213 -0.04 16.03 45.86
CA ARG A 213 -0.70 15.97 47.17
C ARG A 213 -1.73 14.85 47.11
N LEU A 214 -1.60 13.88 48.01
CA LEU A 214 -2.56 12.79 48.11
C LEU A 214 -2.99 12.60 49.55
N ARG A 215 -4.24 12.22 49.68
CA ARG A 215 -4.82 11.78 50.97
C ARG A 215 -5.19 10.30 50.81
N VAL A 216 -4.65 9.48 51.72
CA VAL A 216 -4.98 8.07 51.85
C VAL A 216 -5.86 7.88 53.07
N ASP A 217 -7.07 7.41 52.86
CA ASP A 217 -7.95 6.95 53.94
C ASP A 217 -7.86 5.42 54.01
N ARG A 218 -7.24 4.88 55.04
CA ARG A 218 -6.97 3.44 55.20
C ARG A 218 -8.24 2.66 55.53
N ASP A 219 -9.15 3.24 56.30
CA ASP A 219 -10.42 2.59 56.66
C ASP A 219 -11.39 2.58 55.50
N ALA A 220 -11.54 3.72 54.83
CA ALA A 220 -12.32 3.82 53.59
C ALA A 220 -11.63 3.17 52.38
N ARG A 221 -10.34 2.80 52.49
CA ARG A 221 -9.50 2.27 51.38
C ARG A 221 -9.59 3.14 50.14
N LEU A 222 -9.44 4.44 50.34
CA LEU A 222 -9.58 5.48 49.33
C LEU A 222 -8.31 6.31 49.23
N VAL A 223 -7.79 6.48 48.01
CA VAL A 223 -6.75 7.47 47.71
C VAL A 223 -7.38 8.63 46.96
N THR A 224 -7.28 9.84 47.51
CA THR A 224 -7.67 11.09 46.85
C THR A 224 -6.41 11.81 46.38
N LEU A 225 -6.25 11.95 45.10
CA LEU A 225 -5.20 12.73 44.46
C LEU A 225 -5.75 14.14 44.24
N GLN A 226 -5.22 15.11 44.95
CA GLN A 226 -5.51 16.52 44.71
C GLN A 226 -4.83 16.98 43.42
N PRO A 227 -5.22 18.10 42.79
CA PRO A 227 -4.56 18.56 41.56
C PRO A 227 -3.03 18.58 41.72
N SER A 228 -2.38 17.70 41.02
CA SER A 228 -0.95 17.41 41.09
C SER A 228 -0.30 17.67 39.76
N GLU A 229 0.89 18.25 39.77
CA GLU A 229 1.64 18.53 38.53
C GLU A 229 2.72 17.47 38.32
N LEU A 230 2.70 16.87 37.14
CA LEU A 230 3.72 15.95 36.65
C LEU A 230 4.38 16.54 35.40
N ARG A 231 5.69 16.72 35.41
CA ARG A 231 6.45 17.17 34.22
C ARG A 231 7.25 16.03 33.65
N VAL A 232 7.05 15.77 32.38
CA VAL A 232 7.81 14.79 31.59
C VAL A 232 8.54 15.52 30.45
N GLY A 233 9.82 15.75 30.64
CA GLY A 233 10.58 16.64 29.76
C GLY A 233 10.05 18.08 29.78
N ALA A 234 9.66 18.62 28.66
CA ALA A 234 9.08 19.98 28.54
C ALA A 234 7.55 20.02 28.80
N ALA A 235 6.89 18.86 28.80
CA ALA A 235 5.44 18.78 28.94
C ALA A 235 5.03 18.76 30.45
N SER A 236 3.98 19.51 30.75
CA SER A 236 3.36 19.53 32.09
C SER A 236 1.97 18.88 32.03
N TYR A 237 1.71 17.96 32.92
CA TYR A 237 0.42 17.30 33.12
C TYR A 237 -0.13 17.60 34.49
N GLU A 238 -1.38 17.95 34.54
CA GLU A 238 -2.16 18.08 35.75
C GLU A 238 -2.97 16.81 35.93
N LEU A 239 -2.81 16.14 37.07
CA LEU A 239 -3.47 14.88 37.43
C LEU A 239 -4.23 15.05 38.74
N GLY A 240 -5.48 14.62 38.78
CA GLY A 240 -6.30 14.63 39.97
C GLY A 240 -7.38 13.56 39.92
N GLY A 241 -7.97 13.28 41.09
CA GLY A 241 -9.10 12.34 41.19
C GLY A 241 -9.05 11.40 42.38
N ARG A 242 -9.68 10.24 42.24
CA ARG A 242 -9.84 9.28 43.34
C ARG A 242 -9.57 7.86 42.86
N ILE A 243 -9.00 7.04 43.74
CA ILE A 243 -8.77 5.61 43.57
C ILE A 243 -9.35 4.89 44.79
N ASP A 244 -10.42 4.13 44.58
CA ASP A 244 -11.05 3.30 45.60
C ASP A 244 -10.55 1.86 45.42
N TYR A 245 -9.95 1.27 46.45
CA TYR A 245 -9.35 -0.06 46.39
C TYR A 245 -9.98 -1.03 47.42
N ARG A 246 -11.24 -0.78 47.86
CA ARG A 246 -11.97 -1.62 48.81
C ARG A 246 -12.17 -3.06 48.33
N ARG A 247 -12.47 -3.26 47.07
CA ARG A 247 -12.69 -4.56 46.41
C ARG A 247 -11.87 -4.64 45.11
N ALA A 248 -12.50 -4.35 43.98
CA ALA A 248 -11.80 -4.07 42.74
C ALA A 248 -11.37 -2.58 42.71
N VAL A 249 -10.26 -2.28 42.06
CA VAL A 249 -9.78 -0.90 41.95
C VAL A 249 -10.72 -0.08 41.08
N GLN A 250 -11.39 0.90 41.69
CA GLN A 250 -12.26 1.85 41.00
C GLN A 250 -11.50 3.17 40.81
N LEU A 251 -11.41 3.61 39.55
CA LEU A 251 -10.72 4.85 39.17
C LEU A 251 -11.73 5.95 38.87
N ASP A 252 -11.46 7.17 39.29
CA ASP A 252 -12.06 8.41 38.81
C ASP A 252 -10.95 9.45 38.70
N LEU A 253 -10.21 9.39 37.60
CA LEU A 253 -9.03 10.21 37.35
C LEU A 253 -9.28 11.21 36.23
N GLN A 254 -8.70 12.40 36.36
CA GLN A 254 -8.67 13.44 35.35
C GLN A 254 -7.22 13.79 35.04
N VAL A 255 -6.90 13.91 33.77
CA VAL A 255 -5.57 14.29 33.30
C VAL A 255 -5.72 15.43 32.31
N ALA A 256 -4.95 16.50 32.50
CA ALA A 256 -4.86 17.60 31.53
C ALA A 256 -3.40 17.89 31.22
N GLY A 257 -3.07 18.02 29.94
CA GLY A 257 -1.72 18.36 29.49
C GLY A 257 -1.66 19.81 29.02
N ARG A 258 -0.62 20.52 29.46
CA ARG A 258 -0.30 21.89 29.02
C ARG A 258 1.10 21.92 28.41
N ASN A 259 1.28 22.71 27.37
CA ASN A 259 2.56 22.80 26.65
C ASN A 259 3.10 21.44 26.21
N THR A 260 2.19 20.54 25.83
CA THR A 260 2.55 19.21 25.36
C THR A 260 2.89 19.25 23.88
N ASP A 261 3.78 18.37 23.46
CA ASP A 261 4.05 18.07 22.07
C ASP A 261 3.60 16.63 21.74
N VAL A 262 3.67 16.24 20.49
CA VAL A 262 3.26 14.88 20.10
C VAL A 262 4.11 13.82 20.80
N GLN A 263 5.39 14.06 21.03
CA GLN A 263 6.28 13.10 21.69
C GLN A 263 5.87 12.88 23.15
N SER A 264 5.45 13.95 23.82
CA SER A 264 4.95 13.90 25.19
C SER A 264 3.64 13.12 25.28
N VAL A 265 2.71 13.36 24.34
CA VAL A 265 1.46 12.59 24.28
C VAL A 265 1.73 11.11 23.96
N LEU A 266 2.66 10.83 23.05
CA LEU A 266 3.08 9.47 22.72
C LEU A 266 3.73 8.73 23.89
N ALA A 267 4.35 9.47 24.82
CA ALA A 267 4.92 8.89 26.03
C ALA A 267 3.85 8.30 26.95
N LEU A 268 2.60 8.71 26.84
CA LEU A 268 1.45 8.15 27.56
C LEU A 268 0.95 6.82 26.97
N LEU A 269 1.39 6.45 25.77
CA LEU A 269 0.96 5.23 25.08
C LEU A 269 1.87 4.03 25.39
N PRO A 270 1.39 2.79 25.22
CA PRO A 270 2.24 1.60 25.33
C PRO A 270 3.47 1.73 24.44
N ALA A 271 4.61 1.26 24.92
CA ALA A 271 5.89 1.39 24.22
C ALA A 271 5.91 0.79 22.81
N ARG A 272 5.13 -0.26 22.55
CA ARG A 272 5.00 -0.87 21.22
C ARG A 272 4.33 0.07 20.22
N VAL A 273 3.36 0.89 20.67
CA VAL A 273 2.70 1.90 19.82
C VAL A 273 3.60 3.12 19.66
N ALA A 274 4.17 3.62 20.77
CA ALA A 274 5.06 4.76 20.78
C ALA A 274 6.30 4.57 19.91
N ARG A 275 6.84 3.35 19.81
CA ARG A 275 8.01 3.04 18.95
C ARG A 275 7.76 3.32 17.48
N ARG A 276 6.58 2.98 16.95
CA ARG A 276 6.22 3.24 15.55
C ARG A 276 6.11 4.73 15.22
N LEU A 277 5.77 5.53 16.22
CA LEU A 277 5.52 6.97 16.07
C LEU A 277 6.70 7.84 16.56
N ARG A 278 7.79 7.23 17.06
CA ARG A 278 8.93 7.95 17.67
C ARG A 278 9.64 8.89 16.69
N ALA A 279 9.62 8.57 15.40
CA ALA A 279 10.30 9.36 14.37
C ALA A 279 9.52 10.63 13.98
N TYR A 280 8.21 10.70 14.30
CA TYR A 280 7.40 11.89 14.07
C TYR A 280 7.78 12.98 15.06
N ARG A 281 8.07 14.16 14.55
CA ARG A 281 8.40 15.34 15.37
C ARG A 281 7.30 16.37 15.20
N SER A 282 7.00 17.10 16.26
CA SER A 282 6.06 18.22 16.21
C SER A 282 6.65 19.47 16.83
N ARG A 283 6.17 20.62 16.37
CA ARG A 283 6.37 21.94 16.99
C ARG A 283 5.01 22.56 17.15
N GLY A 284 4.85 23.42 18.18
CA GLY A 284 3.58 24.08 18.47
C GLY A 284 2.84 23.44 19.64
N ALA A 285 1.87 24.16 20.17
CA ALA A 285 1.12 23.77 21.34
C ALA A 285 0.09 22.68 21.02
N VAL A 286 0.25 21.53 21.65
CA VAL A 286 -0.74 20.46 21.66
C VAL A 286 -1.44 20.47 23.01
N TYR A 287 -2.75 20.45 23.05
CA TYR A 287 -3.52 20.30 24.27
C TYR A 287 -4.07 18.88 24.37
N PHE A 288 -4.13 18.38 25.59
CA PHE A 288 -4.66 17.07 25.90
C PHE A 288 -5.44 17.14 27.20
N GLY A 289 -6.60 16.52 27.24
CA GLY A 289 -7.37 16.32 28.45
C GLY A 289 -8.10 14.98 28.38
N GLY A 290 -8.15 14.26 29.51
CA GLY A 290 -8.78 12.96 29.54
C GLY A 290 -9.34 12.61 30.91
N THR A 291 -10.27 11.64 30.91
CA THR A 291 -10.83 11.05 32.13
C THR A 291 -10.75 9.53 32.03
N VAL A 292 -10.44 8.90 33.16
CA VAL A 292 -10.40 7.44 33.33
C VAL A 292 -11.31 7.09 34.49
N ARG A 293 -12.44 6.44 34.20
CA ARG A 293 -13.48 6.16 35.22
C ARG A 293 -13.93 4.70 35.16
N GLY A 294 -14.07 4.11 36.35
CA GLY A 294 -14.61 2.76 36.52
C GLY A 294 -13.58 1.74 36.97
N GLU A 295 -13.95 0.47 36.91
CA GLU A 295 -13.15 -0.63 37.43
C GLU A 295 -11.91 -0.90 36.56
N LEU A 296 -10.77 -1.08 37.21
CA LEU A 296 -9.53 -1.60 36.63
C LEU A 296 -9.23 -2.98 37.24
N SER A 297 -9.49 -4.03 36.48
CA SER A 297 -9.20 -5.41 36.87
C SER A 297 -8.77 -6.25 35.65
N GLY A 298 -8.32 -7.48 35.87
CA GLY A 298 -7.99 -8.40 34.77
C GLY A 298 -9.20 -8.74 33.86
N ARG A 299 -10.42 -8.40 34.27
CA ARG A 299 -11.68 -8.68 33.57
C ARG A 299 -12.42 -7.43 33.11
N ALA A 300 -12.14 -6.27 33.69
CA ALA A 300 -12.79 -5.01 33.40
C ALA A 300 -11.75 -3.90 33.10
N SER A 301 -12.05 -3.10 32.11
CA SER A 301 -11.27 -1.89 31.77
C SER A 301 -12.07 -0.64 32.12
N PRO A 302 -11.47 0.41 32.64
CA PRO A 302 -12.18 1.66 32.94
C PRO A 302 -12.63 2.35 31.63
N ARG A 303 -13.63 3.19 31.72
CA ARG A 303 -14.04 4.09 30.65
C ARG A 303 -12.97 5.17 30.47
N ILE A 304 -12.45 5.28 29.26
CA ILE A 304 -11.43 6.25 28.87
C ILE A 304 -12.07 7.24 27.90
N GLU A 305 -12.02 8.51 28.23
CA GLU A 305 -12.40 9.60 27.34
C GLU A 305 -11.24 10.58 27.24
N ALA A 306 -10.87 10.97 26.03
CA ALA A 306 -9.82 11.94 25.81
C ALA A 306 -10.25 12.99 24.79
N ARG A 307 -9.85 14.22 25.01
CA ARG A 307 -9.94 15.34 24.07
C ARG A 307 -8.55 15.86 23.84
N PHE A 308 -8.19 16.05 22.61
CA PHE A 308 -6.85 16.50 22.24
C PHE A 308 -6.92 17.35 20.98
N GLY A 309 -5.89 18.10 20.73
CA GLY A 309 -5.80 18.89 19.53
C GLY A 309 -4.59 19.82 19.54
N CYS A 310 -4.47 20.57 18.46
CA CYS A 310 -3.41 21.57 18.32
C CYS A 310 -3.94 22.82 17.63
N ARG A 311 -3.22 23.92 17.81
CA ARG A 311 -3.44 25.17 17.11
C ARG A 311 -2.11 25.61 16.54
N ASP A 312 -2.07 25.79 15.24
CA ASP A 312 -0.86 26.23 14.50
C ASP A 312 0.36 25.36 14.79
N ALA A 313 0.20 24.04 14.77
CA ALA A 313 1.28 23.10 14.97
C ALA A 313 1.91 22.66 13.64
N SER A 314 3.16 22.22 13.68
CA SER A 314 3.80 21.54 12.55
C SER A 314 4.15 20.10 12.93
N PHE A 315 3.96 19.19 12.00
CA PHE A 315 4.26 17.77 12.15
C PHE A 315 5.22 17.33 11.06
N TYR A 316 6.39 16.88 11.43
CA TYR A 316 7.38 16.35 10.51
C TYR A 316 7.23 14.84 10.36
N HIS A 317 7.09 14.38 9.11
CA HIS A 317 7.07 12.96 8.77
C HIS A 317 8.47 12.51 8.34
N PRO A 318 9.12 11.59 9.06
CA PRO A 318 10.53 11.25 8.86
C PRO A 318 10.80 10.55 7.51
N GLU A 319 9.93 9.64 7.10
CA GLU A 319 10.10 8.91 5.83
C GLU A 319 9.91 9.82 4.62
N LEU A 320 8.97 10.73 4.69
CA LEU A 320 8.69 11.68 3.63
C LEU A 320 9.62 12.91 3.65
N ARG A 321 10.38 13.09 4.75
CA ARG A 321 11.25 14.26 5.00
C ARG A 321 10.51 15.59 4.79
N GLN A 322 9.23 15.62 5.13
CA GLN A 322 8.37 16.78 4.92
C GLN A 322 7.62 17.14 6.20
N ALA A 323 7.37 18.44 6.38
CA ALA A 323 6.51 18.94 7.44
C ALA A 323 5.13 19.30 6.89
N VAL A 324 4.10 18.97 7.64
CA VAL A 324 2.77 19.54 7.51
C VAL A 324 2.70 20.70 8.48
N GLU A 325 2.36 21.88 8.02
CA GLU A 325 2.45 23.14 8.75
C GLU A 325 1.07 23.75 8.95
N HIS A 326 1.00 24.70 9.90
CA HIS A 326 -0.24 25.42 10.23
C HIS A 326 -1.40 24.48 10.55
N VAL A 327 -1.10 23.39 11.28
CA VAL A 327 -2.09 22.37 11.57
C VAL A 327 -2.99 22.80 12.71
N PHE A 328 -4.28 22.80 12.43
CA PHE A 328 -5.37 22.87 13.40
C PHE A 328 -6.08 21.54 13.41
N LEU A 329 -6.35 21.03 14.59
CA LEU A 329 -6.97 19.74 14.79
C LEU A 329 -7.70 19.72 16.12
N ALA A 330 -8.93 19.24 16.14
CA ALA A 330 -9.68 18.87 17.33
C ALA A 330 -10.02 17.38 17.30
N GLY A 331 -9.57 16.63 18.28
CA GLY A 331 -9.73 15.21 18.38
C GLY A 331 -10.45 14.77 19.64
N THR A 332 -11.22 13.69 19.54
CA THR A 332 -11.81 13.00 20.69
C THR A 332 -11.60 11.50 20.55
N PHE A 333 -11.33 10.86 21.67
CA PHE A 333 -11.26 9.40 21.78
C PHE A 333 -12.17 8.94 22.91
N SER A 334 -12.86 7.81 22.72
CA SER A 334 -13.58 7.10 23.76
C SER A 334 -13.47 5.60 23.48
N ASN A 335 -13.28 4.78 24.54
CA ASN A 335 -13.39 3.32 24.42
C ASN A 335 -14.85 2.81 24.51
N GLY A 336 -15.81 3.72 24.57
CA GLY A 336 -17.25 3.46 24.45
C GLY A 336 -17.90 2.75 25.63
N ALA A 337 -19.13 2.35 25.45
CA ALA A 337 -19.97 1.79 26.52
C ALA A 337 -19.45 0.44 27.05
N ALA A 338 -18.89 -0.40 26.17
CA ALA A 338 -18.31 -1.69 26.59
C ALA A 338 -16.84 -1.59 26.99
N GLN A 339 -16.26 -0.41 27.00
CA GLN A 339 -14.86 -0.13 27.39
C GLN A 339 -13.84 -1.02 26.67
N ALA A 340 -14.13 -1.35 25.43
CA ALA A 340 -13.40 -2.32 24.63
C ALA A 340 -13.07 -1.78 23.23
N ALA A 341 -12.12 -2.40 22.55
CA ALA A 341 -11.74 -2.04 21.19
C ALA A 341 -12.95 -2.00 20.22
N ARG A 342 -13.91 -2.91 20.37
CA ARG A 342 -15.14 -2.97 19.53
C ARG A 342 -16.04 -1.74 19.65
N THR A 343 -16.00 -1.03 20.81
CA THR A 343 -16.79 0.19 21.03
C THR A 343 -15.95 1.45 21.00
N SER A 344 -14.65 1.33 20.74
CA SER A 344 -13.74 2.47 20.67
C SER A 344 -14.01 3.34 19.45
N VAL A 345 -13.99 4.65 19.66
CA VAL A 345 -14.19 5.67 18.62
C VAL A 345 -13.13 6.74 18.75
N LEU A 346 -12.42 6.98 17.65
CA LEU A 346 -11.55 8.14 17.45
C LEU A 346 -12.22 9.08 16.45
N SER A 347 -12.40 10.33 16.80
CA SER A 347 -12.92 11.38 15.90
C SER A 347 -11.93 12.52 15.82
N LEU A 348 -11.53 12.88 14.60
CA LEU A 348 -10.79 14.09 14.29
C LEU A 348 -11.71 15.03 13.54
N ARG A 349 -11.89 16.22 14.06
CA ARG A 349 -12.75 17.25 13.49
C ARG A 349 -11.90 18.46 13.14
N GLU A 350 -12.35 19.25 12.18
CA GLU A 350 -11.72 20.51 11.79
C GLU A 350 -10.22 20.37 11.51
N VAL A 351 -9.82 19.21 10.96
CA VAL A 351 -8.43 19.04 10.54
C VAL A 351 -8.17 19.98 9.37
N ARG A 352 -7.21 20.87 9.51
CA ARG A 352 -6.75 21.79 8.47
C ARG A 352 -5.27 22.06 8.66
N GLY A 353 -4.61 22.30 7.54
CA GLY A 353 -3.19 22.59 7.54
C GLY A 353 -2.69 22.88 6.14
N THR A 354 -1.41 23.05 6.01
CA THR A 354 -0.74 23.23 4.72
C THR A 354 0.36 22.19 4.53
N LEU A 355 0.46 21.66 3.32
CA LEU A 355 1.57 20.85 2.90
C LEU A 355 2.35 21.63 1.85
N ARG A 356 3.55 22.12 2.23
CA ARG A 356 4.35 23.04 1.40
C ARG A 356 3.53 24.24 0.87
N GLY A 357 2.80 24.90 1.75
CA GLY A 357 1.99 26.07 1.45
C GLY A 357 0.65 25.78 0.77
N ARG A 358 0.31 24.52 0.45
CA ARG A 358 -0.98 24.15 -0.15
C ARG A 358 -1.97 23.71 0.93
N PRO A 359 -3.18 24.28 0.97
CA PRO A 359 -4.14 24.00 2.01
C PRO A 359 -4.81 22.63 1.83
N PHE A 360 -5.05 21.99 2.94
CA PHE A 360 -5.95 20.85 3.03
C PHE A 360 -6.86 20.97 4.24
N SER A 361 -8.00 20.32 4.18
CA SER A 361 -8.92 20.20 5.30
C SER A 361 -9.64 18.86 5.28
N GLY A 362 -10.16 18.45 6.43
CA GLY A 362 -10.89 17.20 6.49
C GLY A 362 -11.40 16.84 7.87
N SER A 363 -12.03 15.67 7.94
CA SER A 363 -12.47 15.05 9.17
C SER A 363 -12.33 13.54 9.07
N LEU A 364 -12.09 12.87 10.21
CA LEU A 364 -11.97 11.43 10.30
C LEU A 364 -12.76 10.92 11.49
N ARG A 365 -13.58 9.90 11.29
CA ARG A 365 -14.16 9.09 12.34
C ARG A 365 -13.76 7.64 12.13
N TYR A 366 -13.06 7.08 13.10
CA TYR A 366 -12.60 5.70 13.11
C TYR A 366 -13.26 4.99 14.30
N ALA A 367 -14.16 4.07 14.02
CA ALA A 367 -14.95 3.38 15.04
C ALA A 367 -14.76 1.87 14.95
N ASN A 368 -14.93 1.17 16.09
CA ASN A 368 -14.77 -0.27 16.22
C ASN A 368 -13.36 -0.75 15.80
N PHE A 369 -12.38 -0.63 16.70
CA PHE A 369 -10.98 -0.96 16.43
C PHE A 369 -10.72 -2.47 16.17
N GLN A 370 -11.69 -3.36 16.46
CA GLN A 370 -11.61 -4.78 16.08
C GLN A 370 -12.02 -5.02 14.63
N ASP A 371 -13.09 -4.33 14.18
CA ASP A 371 -13.63 -4.39 12.83
C ASP A 371 -13.88 -2.96 12.33
N PRO A 372 -12.83 -2.26 11.87
CA PRO A 372 -12.83 -0.82 11.72
C PRO A 372 -13.82 -0.30 10.68
N THR A 373 -14.68 0.61 11.11
CA THR A 373 -15.51 1.44 10.23
C THR A 373 -14.93 2.85 10.19
N VAL A 374 -14.68 3.35 8.99
CA VAL A 374 -14.09 4.67 8.75
C VAL A 374 -15.09 5.57 8.05
N GLN A 375 -15.19 6.81 8.51
CA GLN A 375 -15.82 7.93 7.82
C GLN A 375 -14.73 9.00 7.64
N LEU A 376 -14.42 9.33 6.41
CA LEU A 376 -13.35 10.26 6.04
C LEU A 376 -13.93 11.31 5.09
N GLN A 377 -13.61 12.58 5.34
CA GLN A 377 -13.80 13.66 4.40
C GLN A 377 -12.49 14.41 4.22
N VAL A 378 -12.11 14.66 2.98
CA VAL A 378 -10.87 15.37 2.64
C VAL A 378 -11.15 16.35 1.52
N ARG A 379 -10.65 17.57 1.69
CA ARG A 379 -10.50 18.58 0.65
C ARG A 379 -9.05 19.01 0.62
N ALA A 380 -8.42 18.96 -0.53
CA ALA A 380 -7.00 19.31 -0.65
C ALA A 380 -6.68 19.90 -2.02
N ASP A 381 -5.86 20.94 -2.03
CA ASP A 381 -5.16 21.42 -3.20
C ASP A 381 -3.77 20.76 -3.21
N LEU A 382 -3.52 19.88 -4.18
CA LEU A 382 -2.37 19.01 -4.19
C LEU A 382 -1.38 19.42 -5.28
N ASP A 383 -0.12 19.42 -4.95
CA ASP A 383 0.95 19.22 -5.90
C ASP A 383 1.14 17.72 -6.10
N VAL A 384 1.08 17.25 -7.33
CA VAL A 384 1.06 15.82 -7.67
C VAL A 384 2.35 15.12 -7.23
N ALA A 385 3.51 15.78 -7.36
CA ALA A 385 4.78 15.20 -6.93
C ALA A 385 4.80 14.96 -5.41
N GLN A 386 4.28 15.91 -4.66
CA GLN A 386 4.19 15.85 -3.21
C GLN A 386 3.15 14.83 -2.74
N ALA A 387 1.99 14.80 -3.40
CA ALA A 387 0.93 13.85 -3.08
C ALA A 387 1.40 12.39 -3.27
N LEU A 388 2.14 12.11 -4.35
CA LEU A 388 2.73 10.79 -4.62
C LEU A 388 3.87 10.43 -3.65
N GLN A 389 4.61 11.41 -3.13
CA GLN A 389 5.58 11.18 -2.06
C GLN A 389 4.88 10.86 -0.74
N PHE A 390 3.78 11.56 -0.44
CA PHE A 390 3.01 11.35 0.78
C PHE A 390 2.22 10.02 0.76
N TYR A 391 1.66 9.68 -0.39
CA TYR A 391 0.94 8.42 -0.62
C TYR A 391 1.43 7.79 -1.92
N PRO A 392 2.42 6.89 -1.86
CA PRO A 392 2.96 6.23 -3.05
C PRO A 392 1.90 5.34 -3.72
N VAL A 393 1.63 5.60 -4.99
CA VAL A 393 0.79 4.73 -5.82
C VAL A 393 1.70 3.84 -6.65
N ALA A 394 1.60 2.53 -6.46
CA ALA A 394 2.52 1.56 -7.08
C ALA A 394 2.60 1.66 -8.61
N ALA A 395 1.50 2.01 -9.27
CA ALA A 395 1.44 2.19 -10.73
C ALA A 395 1.99 3.54 -11.19
N VAL A 396 2.17 4.54 -10.29
CA VAL A 396 2.56 5.91 -10.61
C VAL A 396 3.79 6.32 -9.78
N PRO A 397 5.00 5.92 -10.18
CA PRO A 397 6.23 6.20 -9.43
C PRO A 397 6.60 7.69 -9.36
N GLY A 398 5.95 8.56 -10.13
CA GLY A 398 6.20 10.00 -10.07
C GLY A 398 5.26 10.81 -10.95
N GLY A 399 5.23 12.11 -10.67
CA GLY A 399 4.40 13.06 -11.40
C GLY A 399 4.70 14.48 -10.98
N GLN A 400 4.12 15.45 -11.68
CA GLN A 400 4.15 16.88 -11.35
C GLN A 400 2.89 17.57 -11.90
N GLY A 401 2.59 18.75 -11.38
CA GLY A 401 1.40 19.51 -11.75
C GLY A 401 0.44 19.67 -10.57
N GLN A 402 -0.76 20.15 -10.84
CA GLN A 402 -1.74 20.50 -9.83
C GLN A 402 -2.98 19.62 -9.90
N ALA A 403 -3.48 19.25 -8.72
CA ALA A 403 -4.71 18.49 -8.58
C ALA A 403 -5.55 19.02 -7.43
N GLN A 404 -6.87 19.09 -7.62
CA GLN A 404 -7.82 19.40 -6.56
C GLN A 404 -8.60 18.15 -6.21
N LEU A 405 -8.59 17.77 -4.94
CA LEU A 405 -9.26 16.60 -4.43
C LEU A 405 -10.37 16.99 -3.45
N LEU A 406 -11.55 16.47 -3.69
CA LEU A 406 -12.64 16.39 -2.72
C LEU A 406 -13.04 14.93 -2.60
N LEU A 407 -12.95 14.35 -1.41
CA LEU A 407 -13.25 12.95 -1.20
C LEU A 407 -14.06 12.77 0.09
N ALA A 408 -15.16 12.06 0.01
CA ALA A 408 -15.90 11.53 1.15
C ALA A 408 -15.93 10.00 1.03
N PHE A 409 -15.61 9.31 2.11
CA PHE A 409 -15.60 7.85 2.18
C PHE A 409 -16.21 7.38 3.50
N ALA A 410 -17.10 6.39 3.43
CA ALA A 410 -17.62 5.70 4.59
C ALA A 410 -17.74 4.20 4.32
N GLY A 411 -17.18 3.37 5.20
CA GLY A 411 -17.23 1.93 5.02
C GLY A 411 -16.42 1.16 6.05
N ASN A 412 -16.58 -0.15 6.03
CA ASN A 412 -15.81 -1.08 6.85
C ASN A 412 -14.51 -1.44 6.12
N LEU A 413 -13.36 -1.14 6.73
CA LEU A 413 -12.05 -1.34 6.09
C LEU A 413 -11.69 -2.82 5.90
N ARG A 414 -12.08 -3.69 6.83
CA ARG A 414 -11.79 -5.12 6.72
C ARG A 414 -12.57 -5.74 5.57
N GLN A 415 -13.87 -5.42 5.47
CA GLN A 415 -14.70 -5.89 4.36
C GLN A 415 -14.23 -5.32 3.03
N PHE A 416 -13.87 -4.04 2.99
CA PHE A 416 -13.33 -3.41 1.79
C PHE A 416 -12.02 -4.06 1.32
N ARG A 417 -11.12 -4.43 2.24
CA ARG A 417 -9.89 -5.13 1.89
C ARG A 417 -10.13 -6.57 1.43
N ALA A 418 -11.01 -7.29 2.13
CA ALA A 418 -11.27 -8.70 1.83
C ALA A 418 -12.07 -8.91 0.56
N ARG A 419 -13.09 -8.08 0.33
CA ARG A 419 -14.02 -8.19 -0.81
C ARG A 419 -14.37 -6.81 -1.36
N PRO A 420 -13.43 -6.11 -2.01
CA PRO A 420 -13.64 -4.73 -2.47
C PRO A 420 -14.81 -4.61 -3.45
N ALA A 421 -15.08 -5.66 -4.24
CA ALA A 421 -16.18 -5.67 -5.21
C ALA A 421 -17.58 -5.73 -4.58
N THR A 422 -17.73 -6.26 -3.36
CA THR A 422 -19.04 -6.47 -2.71
C THR A 422 -19.21 -5.69 -1.41
N ALA A 423 -18.13 -5.14 -0.84
CA ALA A 423 -18.19 -4.40 0.41
C ALA A 423 -19.16 -3.21 0.31
N ALA A 424 -19.96 -2.99 1.35
CA ALA A 424 -20.85 -1.84 1.45
C ALA A 424 -20.02 -0.59 1.76
N VAL A 425 -19.67 0.17 0.72
CA VAL A 425 -18.88 1.40 0.80
C VAL A 425 -19.68 2.55 0.19
N GLN A 426 -19.77 3.65 0.92
CA GLN A 426 -20.26 4.92 0.42
C GLN A 426 -19.03 5.80 0.12
N ALA A 427 -18.83 6.12 -1.13
CA ALA A 427 -17.74 7.00 -1.55
C ALA A 427 -18.28 8.03 -2.55
N SER A 428 -17.86 9.26 -2.40
CA SER A 428 -18.17 10.33 -3.33
C SER A 428 -17.02 11.32 -3.35
N GLY A 429 -16.84 12.01 -4.47
CA GLY A 429 -15.81 13.01 -4.56
C GLY A 429 -15.53 13.49 -5.96
N THR A 430 -14.61 14.42 -6.08
CA THR A 430 -14.11 14.94 -7.35
C THR A 430 -12.59 15.05 -7.29
N LEU A 431 -11.94 14.64 -8.37
CA LEU A 431 -10.54 14.91 -8.62
C LEU A 431 -10.45 15.73 -9.91
N GLN A 432 -9.87 16.92 -9.84
CA GLN A 432 -9.61 17.76 -11.00
C GLN A 432 -8.11 17.82 -11.23
N LEU A 433 -7.68 17.51 -12.44
CA LEU A 433 -6.28 17.59 -12.86
C LEU A 433 -6.11 18.82 -13.76
N GLN A 434 -5.03 19.57 -13.56
CA GLN A 434 -4.68 20.73 -14.37
C GLN A 434 -3.22 20.64 -14.81
N ASN A 435 -3.02 20.42 -16.11
CA ASN A 435 -1.72 20.31 -16.75
C ASN A 435 -0.75 19.38 -15.99
N VAL A 436 -1.24 18.21 -15.62
CA VAL A 436 -0.47 17.23 -14.84
C VAL A 436 0.41 16.40 -15.77
N GLN A 437 1.60 16.08 -15.31
CA GLN A 437 2.49 15.09 -15.91
C GLN A 437 2.58 13.89 -14.97
N LEU A 438 2.41 12.67 -15.50
CA LEU A 438 2.53 11.43 -14.74
C LEU A 438 3.54 10.49 -15.38
N ARG A 439 4.38 9.89 -14.57
CA ARG A 439 5.16 8.71 -14.95
C ARG A 439 4.39 7.48 -14.53
N LEU A 440 4.13 6.60 -15.46
CA LEU A 440 3.58 5.28 -15.18
C LEU A 440 4.71 4.25 -15.18
N ARG A 441 4.60 3.25 -14.29
CA ARG A 441 5.63 2.20 -14.16
C ARG A 441 5.90 1.47 -15.47
N ASP A 442 4.85 1.22 -16.23
CA ASP A 442 4.88 0.41 -17.46
C ASP A 442 5.12 1.27 -18.71
N LEU A 443 5.33 2.57 -18.58
CA LEU A 443 5.59 3.49 -19.69
C LEU A 443 6.94 4.17 -19.55
N ARG A 444 7.76 4.14 -20.61
CA ARG A 444 9.05 4.85 -20.68
C ARG A 444 8.91 6.36 -20.71
N GLN A 445 7.90 6.86 -21.39
CA GLN A 445 7.65 8.29 -21.49
C GLN A 445 6.50 8.70 -20.59
N PRO A 446 6.58 9.89 -19.98
CA PRO A 446 5.50 10.39 -19.16
C PRO A 446 4.27 10.73 -19.99
N LEU A 447 3.11 10.60 -19.40
CA LEU A 447 1.89 11.25 -19.86
C LEU A 447 1.99 12.74 -19.53
N THR A 448 1.72 13.62 -20.46
CA THR A 448 1.88 15.08 -20.30
C THR A 448 0.60 15.83 -20.62
N GLY A 449 0.47 17.05 -20.06
CA GLY A 449 -0.68 17.92 -20.31
C GLY A 449 -2.00 17.32 -19.84
N LEU A 450 -1.98 16.44 -18.82
CA LEU A 450 -3.18 15.78 -18.33
C LEU A 450 -4.09 16.80 -17.69
N THR A 451 -5.27 16.94 -18.24
CA THR A 451 -6.32 17.85 -17.74
C THR A 451 -7.65 17.13 -17.81
N GLY A 452 -8.45 17.22 -16.76
CA GLY A 452 -9.76 16.57 -16.74
C GLY A 452 -10.39 16.51 -15.36
N SER A 453 -11.64 16.09 -15.31
CA SER A 453 -12.43 15.95 -14.10
C SER A 453 -12.88 14.50 -13.93
N PHE A 454 -12.72 14.00 -12.73
CA PHE A 454 -13.10 12.65 -12.31
C PHE A 454 -14.10 12.78 -11.17
N ARG A 455 -15.30 12.23 -11.31
CA ARG A 455 -16.34 12.27 -10.29
C ARG A 455 -16.58 10.86 -9.75
N LEU A 456 -16.25 10.65 -8.50
CA LEU A 456 -16.49 9.40 -7.79
C LEU A 456 -17.92 9.37 -7.25
N GLN A 457 -18.67 8.31 -7.55
CA GLN A 457 -19.97 8.00 -6.99
C GLN A 457 -20.04 6.50 -6.66
N GLY A 458 -20.01 6.16 -5.37
CA GLY A 458 -19.95 4.78 -4.93
C GLY A 458 -18.65 4.11 -5.36
N ARG A 459 -18.72 3.24 -6.36
CA ARG A 459 -17.57 2.50 -6.90
C ARG A 459 -17.16 2.92 -8.29
N GLU A 460 -17.96 3.77 -8.90
CA GLU A 460 -17.72 4.24 -10.26
C GLU A 460 -17.14 5.64 -10.24
N VAL A 461 -16.20 5.88 -11.13
CA VAL A 461 -15.64 7.17 -11.40
C VAL A 461 -16.04 7.58 -12.81
N GLU A 462 -16.84 8.60 -12.93
CA GLU A 462 -17.13 9.26 -14.18
C GLU A 462 -15.94 10.11 -14.61
N VAL A 463 -15.49 9.92 -15.83
CA VAL A 463 -14.39 10.67 -16.46
C VAL A 463 -14.98 11.66 -17.45
N ALA A 464 -14.84 12.95 -17.16
CA ALA A 464 -15.33 14.01 -18.00
C ALA A 464 -14.18 14.81 -18.62
N GLY A 465 -14.04 14.73 -19.96
CA GLY A 465 -13.10 15.52 -20.72
C GLY A 465 -11.62 15.33 -20.34
N PHE A 466 -11.22 14.11 -20.02
CA PHE A 466 -9.81 13.82 -19.71
C PHE A 466 -8.97 13.84 -20.98
N THR A 467 -8.06 14.79 -21.05
CA THR A 467 -7.17 15.00 -22.20
C THR A 467 -5.71 14.90 -21.78
N GLY A 468 -4.86 14.53 -22.73
CA GLY A 468 -3.43 14.46 -22.51
C GLY A 468 -2.67 14.03 -23.74
N ARG A 469 -1.37 13.82 -23.57
CA ARG A 469 -0.45 13.35 -24.59
C ARG A 469 0.49 12.27 -24.06
N VAL A 470 0.84 11.36 -24.94
CA VAL A 470 1.90 10.39 -24.72
C VAL A 470 2.79 10.33 -25.97
N GLY A 471 4.04 10.78 -25.83
CA GLY A 471 4.88 11.04 -26.98
C GLY A 471 4.24 12.03 -27.96
N GLY A 472 4.14 11.66 -29.24
CA GLY A 472 3.49 12.47 -30.26
C GLY A 472 1.98 12.26 -30.37
N SER A 473 1.41 11.30 -29.63
CA SER A 473 -0.02 10.98 -29.66
C SER A 473 -0.79 11.80 -28.65
N ASP A 474 -1.92 12.36 -29.09
CA ASP A 474 -2.89 13.01 -28.23
C ASP A 474 -4.05 12.05 -27.92
N PHE A 475 -4.75 12.32 -26.81
CA PHE A 475 -5.99 11.62 -26.53
C PHE A 475 -6.98 12.49 -25.76
N ARG A 476 -8.24 12.22 -25.99
CA ARG A 476 -9.37 12.70 -25.19
C ARG A 476 -10.22 11.49 -24.81
N LEU A 477 -10.48 11.33 -23.53
CA LEU A 477 -11.19 10.19 -22.99
C LEU A 477 -12.39 10.65 -22.17
N GLN A 478 -13.54 10.01 -22.42
CA GLN A 478 -14.77 10.23 -21.66
C GLN A 478 -15.39 8.87 -21.36
N GLY A 479 -15.88 8.67 -20.13
CA GLY A 479 -16.46 7.38 -19.81
C GLY A 479 -16.49 7.10 -18.31
N ARG A 480 -16.34 5.84 -17.95
CA ARG A 480 -16.42 5.38 -16.57
C ARG A 480 -15.28 4.45 -16.22
N LEU A 481 -14.76 4.64 -15.02
CA LEU A 481 -13.83 3.71 -14.37
C LEU A 481 -14.59 2.98 -13.27
N ARG A 482 -14.57 1.68 -13.30
CA ARG A 482 -15.08 0.83 -12.21
C ARG A 482 -13.91 0.26 -11.43
N ASN A 483 -14.13 0.03 -10.16
CA ASN A 483 -13.11 -0.47 -9.20
C ASN A 483 -11.91 0.48 -9.00
N ALA A 484 -12.05 1.77 -9.34
CA ALA A 484 -10.95 2.73 -9.29
C ALA A 484 -10.41 2.94 -7.86
N LEU A 485 -11.30 3.01 -6.86
CA LEU A 485 -10.91 3.20 -5.47
C LEU A 485 -10.12 1.99 -4.92
N ALA A 486 -10.57 0.76 -5.22
CA ALA A 486 -9.84 -0.43 -4.81
C ALA A 486 -8.50 -0.56 -5.55
N TRP A 487 -8.47 -0.25 -6.85
CA TRP A 487 -7.22 -0.23 -7.62
C TRP A 487 -6.19 0.76 -7.07
N ALA A 488 -6.63 1.94 -6.63
CA ALA A 488 -5.75 2.96 -6.05
C ALA A 488 -5.26 2.62 -4.64
N LEU A 489 -6.09 1.93 -3.82
CA LEU A 489 -5.82 1.72 -2.40
C LEU A 489 -5.37 0.30 -2.02
N LEU A 490 -5.59 -0.69 -2.89
CA LEU A 490 -5.31 -2.09 -2.58
C LEU A 490 -4.39 -2.70 -3.65
N PRO A 491 -3.48 -3.59 -3.30
CA PRO A 491 -2.64 -4.28 -4.26
C PRO A 491 -3.45 -5.23 -5.14
N ASN A 492 -2.94 -5.49 -6.35
CA ASN A 492 -3.45 -6.51 -7.27
C ASN A 492 -4.93 -6.37 -7.67
N GLN A 493 -5.45 -5.15 -7.70
CA GLN A 493 -6.81 -4.88 -8.16
C GLN A 493 -6.83 -4.52 -9.65
N THR A 494 -7.86 -4.98 -10.37
CA THR A 494 -8.05 -4.66 -11.77
C THR A 494 -8.90 -3.41 -11.92
N LEU A 495 -8.40 -2.42 -12.66
CA LEU A 495 -9.14 -1.24 -13.10
C LEU A 495 -9.96 -1.59 -14.35
N LEU A 496 -11.25 -1.29 -14.34
CA LEU A 496 -12.16 -1.49 -15.46
C LEU A 496 -12.47 -0.13 -16.09
N LEU A 497 -12.09 0.06 -17.35
CA LEU A 497 -12.33 1.28 -18.11
C LEU A 497 -13.38 1.02 -19.22
N ASP A 498 -14.45 1.79 -19.21
CA ASP A 498 -15.48 1.84 -20.25
C ASP A 498 -15.56 3.27 -20.78
N ALA A 499 -15.05 3.52 -22.00
CA ALA A 499 -14.86 4.88 -22.44
C ALA A 499 -14.92 5.07 -23.97
N ASP A 500 -15.15 6.33 -24.36
CA ASP A 500 -14.97 6.84 -25.71
C ASP A 500 -13.61 7.56 -25.77
N LEU A 501 -12.79 7.15 -26.72
CA LEU A 501 -11.48 7.70 -27.02
C LEU A 501 -11.54 8.47 -28.33
N THR A 502 -11.15 9.73 -28.29
CA THR A 502 -10.92 10.52 -29.51
C THR A 502 -9.48 11.00 -29.56
N SER A 503 -8.88 11.00 -30.75
CA SER A 503 -7.51 11.47 -30.99
C SER A 503 -7.37 12.13 -32.37
N GLN A 504 -6.58 13.19 -32.45
CA GLN A 504 -6.20 13.81 -33.71
C GLN A 504 -5.08 13.05 -34.41
N LEU A 505 -4.14 12.55 -33.63
CA LEU A 505 -3.01 11.77 -34.14
C LEU A 505 -2.65 10.66 -33.16
N LEU A 506 -2.67 9.43 -33.64
CA LEU A 506 -2.17 8.26 -32.95
C LEU A 506 -0.94 7.70 -33.70
N ASP A 507 0.21 7.78 -33.06
CA ASP A 507 1.47 7.23 -33.58
C ASP A 507 1.77 5.89 -32.90
N PHE A 508 1.41 4.80 -33.58
CA PHE A 508 1.59 3.45 -33.05
C PHE A 508 3.06 3.06 -32.88
N ASP A 509 3.96 3.58 -33.71
CA ASP A 509 5.38 3.28 -33.61
C ASP A 509 5.95 3.80 -32.29
N GLN A 510 5.52 4.98 -31.89
CA GLN A 510 5.88 5.53 -30.59
C GLN A 510 5.21 4.78 -29.45
N LEU A 511 3.92 4.49 -29.56
CA LEU A 511 3.18 3.78 -28.49
C LEU A 511 3.76 2.39 -28.22
N LEU A 512 4.12 1.63 -29.23
CA LEU A 512 4.76 0.32 -29.07
C LEU A 512 6.13 0.41 -28.37
N ARG A 513 6.91 1.45 -28.65
CA ARG A 513 8.21 1.70 -27.98
C ARG A 513 8.09 2.16 -26.54
N LEU A 514 6.90 2.57 -26.11
CA LEU A 514 6.65 3.03 -24.73
C LEU A 514 6.47 1.90 -23.72
N THR A 515 6.12 0.71 -24.16
CA THR A 515 5.74 -0.44 -23.32
C THR A 515 6.91 -1.38 -23.01
N THR A 516 8.11 -0.87 -22.74
CA THR A 516 9.26 -1.74 -22.44
C THR A 516 9.51 -1.84 -20.95
N PRO A 517 9.73 -3.03 -20.40
CA PRO A 517 10.17 -3.19 -19.01
C PRO A 517 11.54 -2.55 -18.81
N ALA A 518 11.68 -1.71 -17.79
CA ALA A 518 12.97 -1.34 -17.29
C ALA A 518 13.61 -2.55 -16.57
N GLY A 519 14.28 -3.41 -17.30
CA GLY A 519 15.22 -4.37 -16.74
C GLY A 519 16.57 -3.68 -16.55
N PRO A 520 17.36 -4.02 -15.51
CA PRO A 520 18.71 -3.48 -15.36
C PRO A 520 19.54 -3.91 -16.57
N ALA A 521 20.02 -2.89 -17.24
CA ALA A 521 21.06 -2.85 -18.24
C ALA A 521 21.73 -4.15 -18.70
N ALA A 522 21.43 -4.55 -19.90
CA ALA A 522 22.48 -5.10 -20.77
C ALA A 522 23.18 -3.92 -21.49
N ALA A 523 24.04 -3.22 -20.77
CA ALA A 523 25.06 -2.38 -21.39
C ALA A 523 26.24 -3.28 -21.75
N THR A 524 26.19 -3.95 -22.90
CA THR A 524 27.33 -4.39 -23.69
C THR A 524 26.81 -5.21 -24.89
N SER A 525 26.43 -4.53 -25.96
CA SER A 525 26.58 -5.04 -27.29
C SER A 525 26.75 -3.87 -28.24
N THR A 526 27.98 -3.68 -28.70
CA THR A 526 28.34 -2.91 -29.88
C THR A 526 27.75 -3.60 -31.10
N GLY A 527 26.53 -3.26 -31.43
CA GLY A 527 25.82 -3.73 -32.63
C GLY A 527 24.92 -2.61 -33.13
N ALA A 528 24.88 -2.42 -34.41
CA ALA A 528 24.28 -1.36 -35.19
C ALA A 528 23.06 -0.63 -34.60
N PRO A 529 22.90 0.70 -34.81
CA PRO A 529 21.80 1.50 -34.25
C PRO A 529 20.48 1.17 -34.98
N GLY A 530 19.72 0.20 -34.45
CA GLY A 530 18.45 -0.18 -35.10
C GLY A 530 17.54 -1.11 -34.31
N ALA A 531 18.07 -1.94 -33.44
CA ALA A 531 17.28 -2.96 -32.74
C ALA A 531 17.33 -2.78 -31.21
N GLY A 532 16.72 -1.74 -30.69
CA GLY A 532 16.39 -1.68 -29.26
C GLY A 532 15.33 -2.78 -29.00
N SER A 533 15.72 -3.85 -28.31
CA SER A 533 14.82 -4.92 -27.92
C SER A 533 13.71 -4.36 -27.03
N TYR A 534 12.51 -4.21 -27.56
CA TYR A 534 11.32 -3.97 -26.75
C TYR A 534 10.55 -5.28 -26.58
N GLU A 535 9.97 -5.48 -25.42
CA GLU A 535 9.11 -6.62 -25.15
C GLU A 535 7.68 -6.11 -25.00
N PHE A 536 6.80 -6.57 -25.87
CA PHE A 536 5.38 -6.20 -25.82
C PHE A 536 4.69 -6.93 -24.68
N ARG A 537 4.13 -6.16 -23.75
CA ARG A 537 3.34 -6.71 -22.63
C ARG A 537 2.07 -5.90 -22.46
N LEU A 538 0.96 -6.60 -22.29
CA LEU A 538 -0.30 -5.97 -21.92
C LEU A 538 -0.43 -5.94 -20.38
N PRO A 539 -0.96 -4.85 -19.80
CA PRO A 539 -1.13 -4.73 -18.35
C PRO A 539 -2.11 -5.78 -17.82
N THR A 540 -1.75 -6.42 -16.72
CA THR A 540 -2.57 -7.45 -16.07
C THR A 540 -3.68 -6.86 -15.22
N GLN A 541 -3.48 -5.64 -14.70
CA GLN A 541 -4.40 -4.95 -13.79
C GLN A 541 -5.31 -3.93 -14.49
N LEU A 542 -5.45 -4.06 -15.82
CA LEU A 542 -6.30 -3.20 -16.63
C LEU A 542 -7.20 -4.06 -17.51
N ALA A 543 -8.49 -3.81 -17.44
CA ALA A 543 -9.46 -4.25 -18.43
C ALA A 543 -10.12 -3.01 -19.04
N LEU A 544 -10.26 -2.97 -20.34
CA LEU A 544 -10.86 -1.85 -21.03
C LEU A 544 -11.84 -2.28 -22.11
N ASN A 545 -12.83 -1.45 -22.32
CA ASN A 545 -13.74 -1.49 -23.47
C ASN A 545 -13.84 -0.05 -23.99
N VAL A 546 -13.13 0.22 -25.08
CA VAL A 546 -12.95 1.57 -25.61
C VAL A 546 -13.49 1.67 -27.03
N ARG A 547 -14.40 2.60 -27.23
CA ARG A 547 -14.80 3.05 -28.59
C ARG A 547 -13.81 4.11 -29.05
N ALA A 548 -13.03 3.80 -30.06
CA ALA A 548 -11.99 4.68 -30.57
C ALA A 548 -12.44 5.42 -31.84
N GLN A 549 -12.14 6.71 -31.89
CA GLN A 549 -12.25 7.56 -33.06
C GLN A 549 -10.94 8.33 -33.22
N VAL A 550 -10.16 7.99 -34.24
CA VAL A 550 -8.84 8.58 -34.49
C VAL A 550 -8.82 9.20 -35.86
N GLU A 551 -8.51 10.49 -35.92
CA GLU A 551 -8.51 11.20 -37.21
C GLU A 551 -7.33 10.79 -38.09
N ARG A 552 -6.13 10.68 -37.52
CA ARG A 552 -4.92 10.27 -38.22
C ARG A 552 -4.19 9.17 -37.45
N LEU A 553 -3.88 8.06 -38.11
CA LEU A 553 -3.14 6.94 -37.58
C LEU A 553 -1.83 6.79 -38.35
N ARG A 554 -0.72 6.58 -37.67
CA ARG A 554 0.59 6.31 -38.20
C ARG A 554 1.12 4.99 -37.64
N PHE A 555 1.55 4.10 -38.48
CA PHE A 555 2.24 2.86 -38.13
C PHE A 555 3.22 2.46 -39.20
N ARG A 556 4.51 2.54 -38.97
CA ARG A 556 5.57 2.36 -39.97
C ARG A 556 5.27 3.19 -41.26
N ARG A 557 5.14 2.57 -42.42
CA ARG A 557 4.72 3.24 -43.67
C ARG A 557 3.21 3.43 -43.80
N PHE A 558 2.41 2.73 -42.98
CA PHE A 558 0.96 2.84 -43.03
C PHE A 558 0.49 4.22 -42.50
N ARG A 559 -0.37 4.84 -43.31
CA ARG A 559 -1.00 6.13 -43.03
C ARG A 559 -2.51 5.97 -43.15
N GLY A 560 -3.17 5.90 -41.98
CA GLY A 560 -4.63 5.80 -41.93
C GLY A 560 -5.30 7.10 -41.53
N ARG A 561 -6.55 7.24 -41.96
CA ARG A 561 -7.43 8.34 -41.53
C ARG A 561 -8.77 7.79 -41.08
N GLN A 562 -9.43 8.51 -40.17
CA GLN A 562 -10.79 8.17 -39.72
C GLN A 562 -10.91 6.73 -39.21
N LEU A 563 -9.95 6.30 -38.38
CA LEU A 563 -10.08 5.03 -37.66
C LEU A 563 -11.29 5.10 -36.71
N ARG A 564 -12.17 4.13 -36.81
CA ARG A 564 -13.33 3.97 -35.92
C ARG A 564 -13.49 2.50 -35.54
N GLY A 565 -13.90 2.27 -34.31
CA GLY A 565 -14.25 0.92 -33.84
C GLY A 565 -14.12 0.72 -32.34
N THR A 566 -14.18 -0.53 -31.91
CA THR A 566 -14.13 -0.92 -30.51
C THR A 566 -12.89 -1.75 -30.24
N ILE A 567 -12.22 -1.45 -29.15
CA ILE A 567 -11.05 -2.19 -28.65
C ILE A 567 -11.39 -2.66 -27.24
N ARG A 568 -11.15 -3.93 -26.95
CA ARG A 568 -11.35 -4.54 -25.65
C ARG A 568 -10.06 -5.20 -25.18
N LEU A 569 -9.72 -5.02 -23.93
CA LEU A 569 -8.64 -5.72 -23.26
C LEU A 569 -9.20 -6.41 -22.02
N GLN A 570 -9.00 -7.70 -21.94
CA GLN A 570 -9.37 -8.49 -20.78
C GLN A 570 -8.37 -9.63 -20.60
N GLN A 571 -7.83 -9.78 -19.38
CA GLN A 571 -6.89 -10.85 -19.05
C GLN A 571 -5.74 -11.00 -20.09
N GLN A 572 -5.13 -9.87 -20.48
CA GLN A 572 -4.07 -9.80 -21.48
C GLN A 572 -4.47 -10.30 -22.88
N VAL A 573 -5.74 -10.39 -23.18
CA VAL A 573 -6.27 -10.64 -24.52
C VAL A 573 -6.84 -9.33 -25.05
N LEU A 574 -6.24 -8.80 -26.10
CA LEU A 574 -6.71 -7.60 -26.80
C LEU A 574 -7.59 -8.03 -27.97
N SER A 575 -8.82 -7.58 -28.01
CA SER A 575 -9.76 -7.88 -29.10
C SER A 575 -10.29 -6.62 -29.73
N ALA A 576 -10.43 -6.65 -31.04
CA ALA A 576 -11.03 -5.61 -31.84
C ALA A 576 -12.16 -6.25 -32.67
N PRO A 577 -13.40 -6.25 -32.20
CA PRO A 577 -14.52 -6.86 -32.89
C PRO A 577 -14.85 -6.17 -34.22
N SER A 578 -14.55 -4.89 -34.32
CA SER A 578 -14.61 -4.16 -35.59
C SER A 578 -13.79 -2.89 -35.51
N LEU A 579 -12.83 -2.74 -36.39
CA LEU A 579 -12.10 -1.51 -36.67
C LEU A 579 -12.21 -1.20 -38.14
N THR A 580 -12.45 0.06 -38.49
CA THR A 580 -12.46 0.55 -39.85
C THR A 580 -11.52 1.73 -40.00
N VAL A 581 -10.76 1.79 -41.06
CA VAL A 581 -9.81 2.88 -41.34
C VAL A 581 -9.78 3.16 -42.83
N ARG A 582 -9.64 4.42 -43.21
CA ARG A 582 -9.36 4.81 -44.57
C ARG A 582 -7.85 4.90 -44.83
N ALA A 583 -7.36 4.25 -45.86
CA ALA A 583 -5.94 4.24 -46.20
C ALA A 583 -5.75 4.15 -47.73
N GLY A 584 -4.77 4.90 -48.28
CA GLY A 584 -4.42 4.83 -49.67
C GLY A 584 -5.58 5.15 -50.65
N GLY A 585 -6.66 5.78 -50.22
CA GLY A 585 -7.87 6.00 -51.02
C GLY A 585 -8.93 4.91 -50.89
N GLY A 586 -8.63 3.76 -50.27
CA GLY A 586 -9.55 2.66 -50.00
C GLY A 586 -10.00 2.62 -48.53
N GLN A 587 -10.85 1.64 -48.24
CA GLN A 587 -11.28 1.34 -46.87
C GLN A 587 -10.76 -0.02 -46.44
N VAL A 588 -10.23 -0.08 -45.21
CA VAL A 588 -9.77 -1.31 -44.56
C VAL A 588 -10.60 -1.56 -43.31
N SER A 589 -11.16 -2.74 -43.18
CA SER A 589 -11.86 -3.25 -42.01
C SER A 589 -11.03 -4.35 -41.39
N PHE A 590 -10.88 -4.29 -40.08
CA PHE A 590 -10.13 -5.27 -39.30
C PHE A 590 -10.99 -5.82 -38.18
N ARG A 591 -10.97 -7.12 -37.99
CA ARG A 591 -11.49 -7.82 -36.82
C ARG A 591 -10.41 -8.78 -36.36
N GLY A 592 -10.12 -8.82 -35.04
CA GLY A 592 -9.09 -9.75 -34.56
C GLY A 592 -8.96 -9.81 -33.07
N THR A 593 -8.19 -10.79 -32.64
CA THR A 593 -7.88 -11.04 -31.24
C THR A 593 -6.40 -11.35 -31.11
N LEU A 594 -5.70 -10.56 -30.29
CA LEU A 594 -4.31 -10.76 -29.91
C LEU A 594 -4.25 -11.34 -28.51
N ASP A 595 -3.81 -12.60 -28.40
CA ASP A 595 -3.53 -13.24 -27.12
C ASP A 595 -2.08 -12.97 -26.72
N ALA A 596 -1.90 -12.18 -25.66
CA ALA A 596 -0.60 -11.81 -25.10
C ALA A 596 -0.36 -12.39 -23.69
N ARG A 597 -1.08 -13.44 -23.31
CA ARG A 597 -0.88 -14.12 -22.02
C ARG A 597 0.50 -14.77 -21.91
N GLN A 598 1.08 -15.13 -23.04
CA GLN A 598 2.46 -15.61 -23.13
C GLN A 598 3.33 -14.50 -23.77
N PRO A 599 4.14 -13.75 -23.00
CA PRO A 599 4.87 -12.60 -23.53
C PRO A 599 5.88 -12.93 -24.64
N ARG A 600 6.35 -14.18 -24.71
CA ARG A 600 7.31 -14.65 -25.72
C ARG A 600 6.67 -15.29 -26.96
N LEU A 601 5.35 -15.50 -26.92
CA LEU A 601 4.61 -16.11 -28.03
C LEU A 601 3.23 -15.46 -28.10
N LEU A 602 3.13 -14.36 -28.81
CA LEU A 602 1.89 -13.65 -29.05
C LEU A 602 1.16 -14.31 -30.24
N HIS A 603 -0.13 -14.49 -30.11
CA HIS A 603 -0.97 -15.09 -31.16
C HIS A 603 -2.03 -14.07 -31.58
N LEU A 604 -2.01 -13.70 -32.87
CA LEU A 604 -3.00 -12.83 -33.50
C LEU A 604 -3.84 -13.65 -34.48
N HIS A 605 -5.09 -13.83 -34.13
CA HIS A 605 -6.10 -14.30 -35.11
C HIS A 605 -6.84 -13.09 -35.69
N SER A 606 -6.91 -12.94 -37.02
CA SER A 606 -7.52 -11.76 -37.62
C SER A 606 -8.23 -12.04 -38.96
N THR A 607 -9.29 -11.26 -39.15
CA THR A 607 -9.96 -11.13 -40.45
C THR A 607 -9.82 -9.69 -40.92
N ILE A 608 -9.22 -9.50 -42.07
CA ILE A 608 -9.00 -8.21 -42.71
C ILE A 608 -9.83 -8.17 -44.00
N SER A 609 -10.57 -7.08 -44.21
CA SER A 609 -11.26 -6.83 -45.46
C SER A 609 -10.85 -5.46 -45.99
N CYS A 610 -10.45 -5.39 -47.23
CA CYS A 610 -10.16 -4.12 -47.89
C CYS A 610 -11.04 -3.94 -49.15
N GLN A 611 -11.42 -2.68 -49.39
CA GLN A 611 -12.23 -2.31 -50.54
C GLN A 611 -11.53 -1.18 -51.29
N GLN A 612 -11.37 -1.38 -52.61
CA GLN A 612 -10.79 -0.41 -53.53
C GLN A 612 -9.41 0.11 -53.10
N LEU A 613 -8.60 -0.72 -52.46
CA LEU A 613 -7.26 -0.33 -52.03
C LEU A 613 -6.29 -0.37 -53.25
N PRO A 614 -5.55 0.72 -53.53
CA PRO A 614 -4.56 0.70 -54.61
C PRO A 614 -3.44 -0.30 -54.29
N LEU A 615 -3.17 -1.19 -55.24
CA LEU A 615 -2.17 -2.27 -55.11
C LEU A 615 -0.77 -1.73 -54.82
N ASP A 616 -0.36 -0.69 -55.54
CA ASP A 616 0.93 -0.01 -55.29
C ASP A 616 1.07 0.53 -53.88
N SER A 617 -0.03 1.11 -53.32
CA SER A 617 -0.05 1.60 -51.95
C SER A 617 0.05 0.45 -50.93
N LEU A 618 -0.60 -0.70 -51.25
CA LEU A 618 -0.50 -1.89 -50.38
C LEU A 618 0.94 -2.43 -50.36
N PHE A 619 1.54 -2.67 -51.52
CA PHE A 619 2.92 -3.17 -51.59
C PHE A 619 3.92 -2.19 -50.97
N TYR A 620 3.81 -0.90 -51.23
CA TYR A 620 4.65 0.11 -50.60
C TYR A 620 4.52 0.09 -49.05
N THR A 621 3.30 -0.05 -48.56
CA THR A 621 3.03 -0.04 -47.11
C THR A 621 3.65 -1.23 -46.40
N PHE A 622 3.61 -2.40 -47.05
CA PHE A 622 4.14 -3.65 -46.49
C PHE A 622 5.56 -3.98 -46.99
N GLU A 623 6.29 -2.98 -47.50
CA GLU A 623 7.69 -3.12 -47.95
C GLU A 623 7.86 -4.25 -48.97
N ASP A 624 6.94 -4.29 -49.98
CA ASP A 624 6.84 -5.31 -51.01
C ASP A 624 6.77 -6.75 -50.48
N PHE A 625 6.28 -6.91 -49.23
CA PHE A 625 6.24 -8.19 -48.49
C PHE A 625 7.60 -8.86 -48.30
N GLY A 626 8.69 -8.09 -48.35
CA GLY A 626 10.06 -8.57 -48.18
C GLY A 626 10.61 -9.31 -49.41
N GLN A 627 9.97 -9.23 -50.58
CA GLN A 627 10.39 -9.84 -51.83
C GLN A 627 10.70 -8.74 -52.89
N GLN A 628 11.45 -9.08 -53.94
CA GLN A 628 11.85 -8.17 -55.00
C GLN A 628 11.24 -8.51 -56.37
N PHE A 629 10.60 -9.66 -56.49
CA PHE A 629 10.04 -10.17 -57.74
C PHE A 629 8.84 -9.33 -58.25
N ILE A 630 7.84 -9.12 -57.44
CA ILE A 630 6.70 -8.24 -57.72
C ILE A 630 6.67 -7.10 -56.69
N THR A 631 6.94 -5.88 -57.10
CA THR A 631 7.03 -4.72 -56.21
C THR A 631 5.95 -3.68 -56.54
N ALA A 632 5.80 -2.69 -55.67
CA ALA A 632 4.87 -1.59 -55.82
C ALA A 632 4.97 -0.86 -57.18
N ARG A 633 6.15 -0.82 -57.81
CA ARG A 633 6.39 -0.22 -59.14
C ARG A 633 5.76 -1.01 -60.27
N HIS A 634 5.63 -2.33 -60.10
CA HIS A 634 5.10 -3.20 -61.15
C HIS A 634 3.56 -3.22 -61.18
N LEU A 635 2.91 -2.95 -60.06
CA LEU A 635 1.48 -3.18 -59.91
C LEU A 635 0.68 -1.89 -59.87
N ARG A 636 -0.46 -1.91 -60.59
CA ARG A 636 -1.53 -0.93 -60.47
C ARG A 636 -2.87 -1.65 -60.42
N GLY A 637 -3.88 -0.97 -59.86
CA GLY A 637 -5.24 -1.49 -59.85
C GLY A 637 -5.87 -1.31 -58.45
N ALA A 638 -7.18 -1.54 -58.40
CA ALA A 638 -7.97 -1.44 -57.18
C ALA A 638 -8.24 -2.82 -56.61
N LEU A 639 -7.67 -3.11 -55.44
CA LEU A 639 -7.81 -4.37 -54.72
C LEU A 639 -9.05 -4.35 -53.84
N THR A 640 -9.86 -5.37 -53.96
CA THR A 640 -10.85 -5.76 -52.95
C THR A 640 -10.48 -7.15 -52.46
N ALA A 641 -10.30 -7.32 -51.15
CA ALA A 641 -9.84 -8.59 -50.62
C ALA A 641 -10.42 -8.87 -49.25
N THR A 642 -10.53 -10.13 -48.94
CA THR A 642 -10.72 -10.64 -47.58
C THR A 642 -9.57 -11.57 -47.24
N ALA A 643 -9.00 -11.42 -46.07
CA ALA A 643 -7.94 -12.26 -45.57
C ALA A 643 -8.30 -12.74 -44.16
N GLU A 644 -8.22 -14.02 -43.90
CA GLU A 644 -8.25 -14.61 -42.56
C GLU A 644 -6.86 -15.15 -42.27
N SER A 645 -6.35 -14.84 -41.09
CA SER A 645 -4.96 -15.16 -40.76
C SER A 645 -4.74 -15.49 -39.30
N ASP A 646 -3.86 -16.46 -39.08
CA ASP A 646 -3.27 -16.80 -37.78
C ASP A 646 -1.78 -16.48 -37.81
N LEU A 647 -1.40 -15.48 -37.00
CA LEU A 647 -0.07 -14.91 -36.94
C LEU A 647 0.52 -15.12 -35.58
N TYR A 648 1.75 -15.55 -35.50
CA TYR A 648 2.49 -15.68 -34.28
C TYR A 648 3.66 -14.71 -34.29
N PHE A 649 3.91 -14.08 -33.12
CA PHE A 649 5.01 -13.14 -32.96
C PHE A 649 5.82 -13.51 -31.72
N ASP A 650 7.08 -13.17 -31.72
CA ASP A 650 7.90 -13.17 -30.52
C ASP A 650 7.54 -11.96 -29.62
N GLY A 651 8.21 -11.84 -28.45
CA GLY A 651 7.98 -10.71 -27.53
C GLY A 651 8.36 -9.34 -28.10
N ALA A 652 9.14 -9.29 -29.17
CA ALA A 652 9.53 -8.06 -29.87
C ALA A 652 8.58 -7.69 -31.01
N LEU A 653 7.47 -8.41 -31.18
CA LEU A 653 6.54 -8.29 -32.29
C LEU A 653 7.17 -8.65 -33.64
N THR A 654 8.21 -9.51 -33.64
CA THR A 654 8.76 -10.08 -34.88
C THR A 654 7.88 -11.25 -35.34
N PRO A 655 7.38 -11.27 -36.56
CA PRO A 655 6.56 -12.37 -37.05
C PRO A 655 7.33 -13.68 -37.11
N LEU A 656 6.74 -14.75 -36.59
CA LEU A 656 7.25 -16.12 -36.71
C LEU A 656 6.70 -16.73 -38.03
N THR A 657 7.39 -16.45 -39.12
CA THR A 657 6.94 -16.78 -40.47
C THR A 657 6.71 -18.28 -40.71
N ASN A 658 7.38 -19.15 -39.95
CA ASN A 658 7.17 -20.61 -40.01
C ASN A 658 5.83 -21.05 -39.36
N ARG A 659 5.15 -20.17 -38.66
CA ARG A 659 3.83 -20.41 -38.05
C ARG A 659 2.73 -19.53 -38.65
N LEU A 660 3.03 -18.83 -39.72
CA LEU A 660 2.06 -18.00 -40.39
C LEU A 660 1.13 -18.88 -41.23
N GLU A 661 -0.17 -18.75 -41.02
CA GLU A 661 -1.22 -19.31 -41.80
C GLU A 661 -2.17 -18.21 -42.26
N ALA A 662 -2.51 -18.16 -43.54
CA ALA A 662 -3.47 -17.19 -44.04
C ALA A 662 -4.20 -17.70 -45.28
N GLU A 663 -5.48 -17.38 -45.35
CA GLU A 663 -6.33 -17.54 -46.52
C GLU A 663 -6.78 -16.17 -46.99
N LEU A 664 -6.55 -15.88 -48.28
CA LEU A 664 -6.89 -14.61 -48.88
C LEU A 664 -7.76 -14.85 -50.14
N ASN A 665 -8.83 -14.10 -50.25
CA ASN A 665 -9.65 -14.04 -51.45
C ASN A 665 -9.47 -12.65 -52.06
N LEU A 666 -8.80 -12.59 -53.23
CA LEU A 666 -8.36 -11.36 -53.86
C LEU A 666 -9.16 -11.09 -55.13
N GLN A 667 -9.61 -9.86 -55.33
CA GLN A 667 -10.15 -9.35 -56.57
C GLN A 667 -9.47 -8.02 -56.89
N VAL A 668 -8.79 -7.96 -58.02
CA VAL A 668 -8.19 -6.75 -58.58
C VAL A 668 -8.98 -6.28 -59.76
N ARG A 669 -9.40 -5.02 -59.80
CA ARG A 669 -10.08 -4.38 -60.93
C ARG A 669 -9.18 -3.32 -61.54
N ASN A 670 -9.30 -3.14 -62.86
CA ASN A 670 -8.51 -2.19 -63.65
C ASN A 670 -7.01 -2.34 -63.33
N GLY A 671 -6.57 -3.61 -63.37
CA GLY A 671 -5.21 -3.94 -63.00
C GLY A 671 -4.22 -3.71 -64.17
N GLU A 672 -3.00 -3.37 -63.79
CA GLU A 672 -1.90 -3.21 -64.74
C GLU A 672 -0.63 -3.80 -64.12
N LEU A 673 0.04 -4.65 -64.87
CA LEU A 673 1.35 -5.21 -64.56
C LEU A 673 2.38 -4.60 -65.48
N ASN A 674 3.26 -3.74 -64.93
CA ASN A 674 4.20 -2.93 -65.66
C ASN A 674 5.63 -3.46 -65.57
N ASN A 675 6.32 -3.53 -66.68
CA ASN A 675 7.73 -3.89 -66.78
C ASN A 675 8.13 -5.18 -66.00
N PHE A 676 7.22 -6.14 -65.96
CA PHE A 676 7.46 -7.40 -65.27
C PHE A 676 8.32 -8.33 -66.15
N GLU A 677 9.57 -8.56 -65.73
CA GLU A 677 10.60 -9.22 -66.50
C GLU A 677 10.19 -10.62 -67.00
N PRO A 678 9.57 -11.48 -66.17
CA PRO A 678 9.17 -12.83 -66.70
C PRO A 678 8.22 -12.79 -67.92
N LEU A 679 7.31 -11.81 -67.94
CA LEU A 679 6.42 -11.63 -69.09
C LEU A 679 7.17 -11.05 -70.26
N GLN A 680 8.17 -10.25 -70.08
CA GLN A 680 8.97 -9.74 -71.23
C GLN A 680 9.78 -10.83 -71.92
N LYS A 681 10.20 -11.88 -71.19
CA LYS A 681 10.87 -13.06 -71.78
C LYS A 681 9.93 -13.85 -72.66
N LEU A 682 8.63 -13.66 -72.65
CA LEU A 682 7.61 -14.21 -73.51
C LEU A 682 7.37 -13.37 -74.77
N SER A 683 8.17 -12.40 -75.09
CA SER A 683 8.00 -11.44 -76.19
C SER A 683 7.95 -12.07 -77.55
N MET A 684 8.45 -13.29 -77.71
CA MET A 684 8.33 -14.07 -79.00
C MET A 684 6.89 -14.41 -79.35
N ILE A 685 5.96 -14.38 -78.34
CA ILE A 685 4.56 -14.78 -78.52
C ILE A 685 3.64 -13.61 -78.85
N ALA A 686 3.88 -12.42 -78.23
CA ALA A 686 2.90 -11.35 -78.30
C ALA A 686 3.49 -9.92 -78.51
N GLY A 687 4.76 -9.79 -78.89
CA GLY A 687 5.41 -8.52 -79.16
C GLY A 687 5.78 -7.78 -77.77
N ARG A 688 7.04 -7.34 -77.75
CA ARG A 688 7.67 -6.78 -76.47
C ARG A 688 6.93 -5.63 -75.88
N GLU A 689 6.40 -4.72 -76.68
CA GLU A 689 5.74 -3.50 -76.25
C GLU A 689 4.42 -3.77 -75.52
N ARG A 690 3.65 -4.77 -75.96
CA ARG A 690 2.37 -5.12 -75.39
C ARG A 690 2.48 -5.87 -74.04
N LEU A 691 3.59 -6.55 -73.82
CA LEU A 691 3.88 -7.26 -72.56
C LEU A 691 4.55 -6.38 -71.51
N ARG A 692 5.02 -5.19 -71.95
CA ARG A 692 5.50 -4.18 -70.98
C ARG A 692 4.37 -3.61 -70.09
N HIS A 693 3.15 -3.52 -70.65
CA HIS A 693 1.99 -2.94 -69.99
C HIS A 693 0.81 -3.90 -70.10
N LEU A 694 0.85 -4.99 -69.35
CA LEU A 694 -0.22 -5.95 -69.33
C LEU A 694 -1.38 -5.39 -68.51
N ARG A 695 -2.47 -5.04 -69.19
CA ARG A 695 -3.70 -4.53 -68.50
C ARG A 695 -4.72 -5.65 -68.46
N PHE A 696 -5.45 -5.68 -67.34
CA PHE A 696 -6.55 -6.61 -67.17
C PHE A 696 -7.73 -5.92 -66.47
N ALA A 697 -8.95 -6.28 -66.98
CA ALA A 697 -10.16 -5.67 -66.37
C ALA A 697 -10.43 -6.20 -64.96
N GLN A 698 -10.19 -7.49 -64.73
CA GLN A 698 -10.41 -8.18 -63.49
C GLN A 698 -9.47 -9.39 -63.37
N LEU A 699 -8.98 -9.55 -62.16
CA LEU A 699 -8.27 -10.72 -61.67
C LEU A 699 -8.92 -11.19 -60.37
N THR A 700 -9.22 -12.48 -60.23
CA THR A 700 -9.77 -13.05 -59.01
C THR A 700 -8.97 -14.31 -58.73
N THR A 701 -8.50 -14.45 -57.50
CA THR A 701 -7.73 -15.62 -57.08
C THR A 701 -7.85 -15.82 -55.55
N PRO A 702 -8.04 -17.06 -55.09
CA PRO A 702 -7.69 -17.41 -53.72
C PRO A 702 -6.16 -17.53 -53.63
N VAL A 703 -5.64 -17.19 -52.45
CA VAL A 703 -4.23 -17.35 -52.11
C VAL A 703 -4.17 -17.97 -50.72
N TYR A 704 -3.36 -19.00 -50.57
CA TYR A 704 -3.13 -19.65 -49.28
C TYR A 704 -1.67 -19.46 -48.88
N ILE A 705 -1.43 -19.17 -47.59
CA ILE A 705 -0.08 -19.07 -47.06
C ILE A 705 0.03 -20.06 -45.90
N GLN A 706 0.99 -20.98 -45.98
CA GLN A 706 1.28 -21.95 -44.94
C GLN A 706 2.74 -22.41 -45.04
N SER A 707 3.38 -22.61 -43.88
CA SER A 707 4.76 -23.14 -43.79
C SER A 707 5.74 -22.36 -44.68
N ARG A 708 5.70 -21.01 -44.65
CA ARG A 708 6.55 -20.09 -45.43
C ARG A 708 6.36 -20.21 -46.95
N THR A 709 5.24 -20.75 -47.41
CA THR A 709 4.93 -20.92 -48.82
C THR A 709 3.60 -20.28 -49.17
N VAL A 710 3.58 -19.49 -50.22
CA VAL A 710 2.39 -18.93 -50.87
C VAL A 710 1.92 -19.90 -51.94
N TYR A 711 0.69 -20.33 -51.89
CA TYR A 711 0.05 -21.24 -52.85
C TYR A 711 -0.97 -20.46 -53.67
N LEU A 712 -0.87 -20.55 -54.99
CA LEU A 712 -1.81 -20.05 -55.98
C LEU A 712 -2.49 -21.23 -56.67
N PRO A 713 -3.63 -21.70 -56.22
CA PRO A 713 -4.27 -22.90 -56.79
C PRO A 713 -4.75 -22.66 -58.21
N GLU A 714 -5.34 -21.50 -58.49
CA GLU A 714 -5.72 -21.06 -59.82
C GLU A 714 -5.96 -19.56 -59.84
N MET A 715 -5.30 -18.83 -60.70
CA MET A 715 -5.48 -17.43 -60.99
C MET A 715 -5.81 -17.17 -62.44
N GLU A 716 -6.96 -16.57 -62.69
CA GLU A 716 -7.34 -16.17 -64.08
C GLU A 716 -7.10 -14.69 -64.31
N ILE A 717 -6.34 -14.39 -65.36
CA ILE A 717 -6.05 -13.02 -65.82
C ILE A 717 -6.68 -12.83 -67.19
N ARG A 718 -7.66 -11.91 -67.24
CA ARG A 718 -8.25 -11.53 -68.55
C ARG A 718 -7.55 -10.29 -69.08
N SER A 719 -6.65 -10.47 -70.02
CA SER A 719 -5.73 -9.41 -70.45
C SER A 719 -6.21 -8.70 -71.71
N ASN A 720 -5.61 -7.51 -71.94
CA ASN A 720 -5.80 -6.71 -73.18
C ASN A 720 -4.98 -7.24 -74.43
N VAL A 721 -4.15 -8.25 -74.20
CA VAL A 721 -3.29 -8.81 -75.23
C VAL A 721 -4.09 -9.85 -75.98
N ARG A 722 -4.36 -9.63 -77.28
CA ARG A 722 -5.18 -10.54 -78.11
C ARG A 722 -4.65 -11.97 -78.16
N ALA A 723 -3.33 -12.15 -78.18
CA ALA A 723 -2.69 -13.46 -78.21
C ALA A 723 -2.67 -14.16 -76.83
N ALA A 724 -2.97 -13.48 -75.78
CA ALA A 724 -2.98 -13.97 -74.42
C ALA A 724 -4.17 -13.35 -73.64
N SER A 725 -5.36 -13.33 -74.23
CA SER A 725 -6.55 -12.70 -73.65
C SER A 725 -7.01 -13.34 -72.37
N LEU A 726 -6.65 -14.62 -72.15
CA LEU A 726 -6.85 -15.35 -70.89
C LEU A 726 -5.52 -16.01 -70.47
N ILE A 727 -5.03 -15.72 -69.34
CA ILE A 727 -3.84 -16.38 -68.79
C ILE A 727 -4.28 -17.04 -67.49
N ARG A 728 -4.08 -18.33 -67.34
CA ARG A 728 -4.24 -19.05 -66.09
C ARG A 728 -2.88 -19.30 -65.51
N VAL A 729 -2.74 -19.00 -64.19
CA VAL A 729 -1.51 -19.22 -63.50
C VAL A 729 -1.82 -20.07 -62.25
N THR A 730 -1.02 -21.11 -62.06
CA THR A 730 -1.00 -21.92 -60.83
C THR A 730 0.44 -21.99 -60.35
N GLY A 731 0.66 -22.22 -59.05
CA GLY A 731 2.01 -22.43 -58.56
C GLY A 731 2.24 -22.07 -57.09
N THR A 732 3.51 -22.05 -56.76
CA THR A 732 3.97 -21.75 -55.40
C THR A 732 5.12 -20.76 -55.41
N HIS A 733 5.21 -20.00 -54.32
CA HIS A 733 6.31 -19.10 -54.04
C HIS A 733 6.69 -19.20 -52.56
N THR A 734 7.93 -19.57 -52.28
CA THR A 734 8.40 -19.68 -50.89
C THR A 734 8.93 -18.33 -50.39
N PHE A 735 8.92 -18.12 -49.07
CA PHE A 735 9.55 -16.93 -48.46
C PHE A 735 11.09 -16.93 -48.64
N ASP A 736 11.68 -18.05 -49.05
CA ASP A 736 13.09 -18.18 -49.41
C ASP A 736 13.30 -17.94 -50.92
N GLN A 737 12.34 -17.22 -51.54
CA GLN A 737 12.37 -16.73 -52.93
C GLN A 737 12.35 -17.81 -53.99
N GLN A 738 12.08 -19.09 -53.66
CA GLN A 738 11.91 -20.15 -54.66
C GLN A 738 10.51 -20.09 -55.25
N MET A 739 10.42 -20.10 -56.57
CA MET A 739 9.16 -20.07 -57.31
C MET A 739 9.00 -21.25 -58.27
N ASP A 740 7.78 -21.72 -58.41
CA ASP A 740 7.35 -22.73 -59.34
C ASP A 740 5.95 -22.36 -59.84
N TYR A 741 5.92 -21.65 -60.96
CA TYR A 741 4.68 -21.21 -61.61
C TYR A 741 4.44 -21.88 -62.90
N HIS A 742 3.17 -22.28 -63.13
CA HIS A 742 2.71 -22.88 -64.39
C HIS A 742 1.66 -21.95 -65.00
N LEU A 743 1.91 -21.59 -66.29
CA LEU A 743 1.04 -20.71 -67.03
C LEU A 743 0.40 -21.48 -68.20
N SER A 744 -0.92 -21.30 -68.31
CA SER A 744 -1.69 -21.81 -69.41
C SER A 744 -2.31 -20.69 -70.25
N ILE A 745 -1.93 -20.56 -71.49
CA ILE A 745 -2.38 -19.48 -72.38
C ILE A 745 -3.08 -20.12 -73.55
N PRO A 746 -4.42 -20.02 -73.70
CA PRO A 746 -5.16 -20.53 -74.85
C PRO A 746 -4.72 -19.87 -76.21
N ILE A 747 -4.33 -20.62 -77.15
CA ILE A 747 -3.76 -20.13 -78.43
C ILE A 747 -4.84 -19.60 -79.42
N LEU A 748 -6.10 -20.01 -79.24
CA LEU A 748 -7.23 -19.60 -80.10
C LEU A 748 -8.37 -19.06 -79.27
N PRO A 749 -8.47 -17.73 -79.09
CA PRO A 749 -9.57 -17.14 -78.36
C PRO A 749 -10.86 -17.04 -79.21
N GLY A 750 -11.89 -17.71 -78.75
CA GLY A 750 -13.25 -17.23 -78.89
C GLY A 750 -14.10 -17.54 -80.14
N LEU A 751 -13.52 -17.83 -81.24
CA LEU A 751 -14.32 -18.15 -82.49
C LEU A 751 -14.65 -19.66 -82.66
N LEU A 752 -13.77 -20.52 -82.22
CA LEU A 752 -13.99 -21.96 -82.28
C LEU A 752 -14.73 -22.57 -81.09
N GLN A 753 -14.74 -21.89 -79.97
CA GLN A 753 -15.48 -22.34 -78.78
C GLN A 753 -17.00 -22.28 -78.98
N ARG A 754 -17.47 -21.40 -79.84
CA ARG A 754 -18.90 -21.26 -80.16
C ARG A 754 -19.42 -22.25 -81.21
N THR A 755 -18.53 -22.80 -82.04
CA THR A 755 -18.93 -23.62 -83.17
C THR A 755 -18.74 -25.14 -82.98
N VAL A 756 -17.88 -25.57 -82.04
CA VAL A 756 -17.51 -27.03 -82.02
C VAL A 756 -17.69 -27.64 -80.61
N GLY A 757 -18.22 -26.92 -79.64
CA GLY A 757 -18.54 -27.54 -78.38
C GLY A 757 -17.37 -28.14 -77.56
N MET A 758 -16.10 -27.87 -77.95
CA MET A 758 -14.89 -28.34 -77.27
C MET A 758 -14.51 -27.44 -76.11
N ALA A 759 -14.57 -27.95 -74.95
CA ALA A 759 -14.28 -27.25 -73.69
C ALA A 759 -12.79 -26.86 -73.49
N THR A 760 -11.86 -27.39 -74.32
CA THR A 760 -10.41 -27.14 -74.21
C THR A 760 -9.75 -27.05 -75.56
N GLY A 761 -9.49 -25.84 -76.08
CA GLY A 761 -8.61 -25.59 -77.24
C GLY A 761 -7.12 -25.80 -76.89
N PRO A 762 -6.22 -25.91 -77.86
CA PRO A 762 -4.78 -26.00 -77.58
C PRO A 762 -4.29 -24.80 -76.84
N SER A 763 -3.60 -25.03 -75.73
CA SER A 763 -3.03 -24.01 -74.83
C SER A 763 -1.51 -24.08 -74.83
N LEU A 764 -0.87 -22.96 -74.89
CA LEU A 764 0.57 -22.85 -74.62
C LEU A 764 0.80 -22.99 -73.09
N LEU A 765 1.56 -24.02 -72.71
CA LEU A 765 1.91 -24.32 -71.37
C LEU A 765 3.36 -23.90 -71.12
N LEU A 766 3.58 -23.10 -70.12
CA LEU A 766 4.87 -22.53 -69.67
C LEU A 766 5.09 -22.74 -68.24
N ALA A 767 6.34 -23.03 -67.86
CA ALA A 767 6.79 -23.07 -66.44
C ALA A 767 7.81 -21.97 -66.19
N ILE A 768 7.66 -21.27 -65.01
CA ILE A 768 8.63 -20.33 -64.54
C ILE A 768 9.16 -20.91 -63.20
N GLN A 769 10.43 -21.35 -63.24
CA GLN A 769 11.04 -22.06 -62.11
C GLN A 769 12.40 -21.43 -61.76
N GLY A 770 12.75 -21.43 -60.49
CA GLY A 770 14.00 -20.87 -59.98
C GLY A 770 13.82 -19.96 -58.80
N ASP A 771 14.78 -19.09 -58.57
CA ASP A 771 14.68 -18.03 -57.57
C ASP A 771 14.43 -16.66 -58.22
N GLU A 772 14.20 -15.62 -57.41
CA GLU A 772 13.89 -14.27 -57.90
C GLU A 772 14.97 -13.68 -58.84
N ASP A 773 16.25 -14.03 -58.61
CA ASP A 773 17.41 -13.52 -59.34
C ASP A 773 17.73 -14.43 -60.56
N ASN A 774 17.49 -15.74 -60.48
CA ASN A 774 17.84 -16.77 -61.50
C ASN A 774 16.65 -17.67 -61.85
N PHE A 775 15.68 -17.12 -62.56
CA PHE A 775 14.54 -17.89 -62.97
C PHE A 775 14.67 -18.27 -64.45
N ARG A 776 14.14 -19.45 -64.79
CA ARG A 776 14.06 -19.99 -66.19
C ARG A 776 12.59 -20.05 -66.62
N VAL A 777 12.32 -19.58 -67.83
CA VAL A 777 11.05 -19.80 -68.52
C VAL A 777 11.24 -20.90 -69.51
N SER A 778 10.48 -21.97 -69.41
CA SER A 778 10.55 -23.17 -70.28
C SER A 778 9.15 -23.61 -70.72
N TYR A 779 9.08 -24.44 -71.78
CA TYR A 779 7.84 -25.12 -72.16
C TYR A 779 7.53 -26.18 -71.09
N ASP A 780 6.34 -26.16 -70.57
CA ASP A 780 5.86 -27.22 -69.64
C ASP A 780 5.42 -28.41 -70.46
N ARG A 781 6.27 -29.45 -70.55
CA ARG A 781 6.03 -30.66 -71.29
C ARG A 781 5.13 -31.68 -70.59
N ARG A 782 4.74 -31.43 -69.40
CA ARG A 782 3.90 -32.31 -68.56
C ARG A 782 2.66 -31.58 -68.18
N PRO A 783 1.56 -31.58 -68.91
CA PRO A 783 0.29 -31.24 -68.34
C PRO A 783 -0.01 -32.30 -67.26
N GLN A 784 0.23 -32.03 -66.06
CA GLN A 784 -0.37 -32.78 -64.94
C GLN A 784 -1.76 -32.19 -64.70
N PRO A 785 -2.84 -32.83 -65.24
CA PRO A 785 -4.16 -32.54 -64.72
C PRO A 785 -4.20 -33.09 -63.34
N GLY A 786 -4.17 -32.21 -62.30
CA GLY A 786 -4.49 -32.64 -60.98
C GLY A 786 -3.45 -32.54 -59.89
N ARG A 787 -2.26 -31.89 -60.05
CA ARG A 787 -1.54 -31.34 -58.92
C ARG A 787 -1.85 -29.85 -58.75
N VAL A 788 -3.13 -29.55 -58.65
CA VAL A 788 -3.51 -28.36 -57.85
C VAL A 788 -2.87 -28.54 -56.49
N PRO A 789 -2.06 -27.60 -56.00
CA PRO A 789 -1.68 -27.64 -54.61
C PRO A 789 -3.00 -27.70 -53.84
N THR A 790 -3.34 -28.86 -53.34
CA THR A 790 -4.55 -29.03 -52.52
C THR A 790 -4.38 -28.07 -51.38
N ALA A 791 -5.34 -27.17 -51.23
CA ALA A 791 -5.42 -26.37 -50.02
C ALA A 791 -5.12 -27.31 -48.86
N PRO A 792 -4.26 -26.91 -47.92
CA PRO A 792 -3.89 -27.77 -46.78
C PRO A 792 -5.19 -28.34 -46.25
N ARG A 793 -5.35 -29.66 -46.23
CA ARG A 793 -6.50 -30.28 -45.57
C ARG A 793 -6.63 -29.63 -44.22
N GLU A 794 -7.79 -29.10 -43.92
CA GLU A 794 -8.17 -28.67 -42.59
C GLU A 794 -7.65 -29.73 -41.62
N THR A 795 -6.47 -29.51 -41.03
CA THR A 795 -6.06 -30.26 -39.85
C THR A 795 -7.11 -29.94 -38.85
N ALA A 796 -7.88 -30.95 -38.46
CA ALA A 796 -9.04 -30.86 -37.63
C ALA A 796 -8.94 -29.69 -36.68
N ARG A 797 -9.81 -28.69 -36.83
CA ARG A 797 -9.98 -27.61 -35.88
C ARG A 797 -9.94 -28.25 -34.48
N PRO A 798 -9.05 -27.86 -33.57
CA PRO A 798 -9.15 -28.33 -32.22
C PRO A 798 -10.54 -27.92 -31.76
N ALA A 799 -11.29 -28.92 -31.32
CA ALA A 799 -12.68 -28.81 -30.91
C ALA A 799 -12.86 -27.50 -30.14
N SER A 800 -13.80 -26.69 -30.59
CA SER A 800 -14.19 -25.40 -29.98
C SER A 800 -14.21 -25.55 -28.48
N ARG A 801 -13.29 -24.88 -27.81
CA ARG A 801 -13.31 -24.71 -26.37
C ARG A 801 -14.64 -24.10 -25.96
N PRO A 802 -15.25 -24.51 -24.84
CA PRO A 802 -16.57 -24.06 -24.42
C PRO A 802 -16.60 -22.54 -24.33
N GLY A 803 -17.57 -21.95 -25.00
CA GLY A 803 -17.82 -20.52 -25.04
C GLY A 803 -17.94 -19.97 -23.63
N LEU A 804 -17.32 -18.81 -23.40
CA LEU A 804 -17.55 -17.97 -22.23
C LEU A 804 -19.06 -17.73 -22.08
N PRO A 805 -19.63 -17.82 -20.87
CA PRO A 805 -21.04 -17.60 -20.66
C PRO A 805 -21.42 -16.18 -21.04
N GLY A 806 -22.20 -16.05 -22.10
CA GLY A 806 -22.83 -14.80 -22.48
C GLY A 806 -23.88 -14.42 -21.43
N THR A 807 -23.77 -13.24 -20.89
CA THR A 807 -24.82 -12.58 -20.10
C THR A 807 -26.00 -12.30 -21.03
N SER A 808 -26.97 -13.21 -21.10
CA SER A 808 -28.29 -12.94 -21.63
C SER A 808 -29.17 -12.35 -20.54
N LEU A 809 -29.78 -11.21 -20.84
CA LEU A 809 -30.86 -10.59 -20.07
C LEU A 809 -32.07 -11.55 -20.04
N PRO A 810 -32.87 -11.60 -18.95
CA PRO A 810 -33.98 -12.51 -18.84
C PRO A 810 -35.19 -12.01 -19.64
N GLY A 811 -35.68 -12.89 -20.54
CA GLY A 811 -37.00 -12.77 -21.14
C GLY A 811 -38.03 -13.50 -20.27
N PRO A 812 -39.34 -13.28 -20.49
CA PRO A 812 -40.39 -13.66 -19.55
C PRO A 812 -40.65 -15.17 -19.43
N ALA A 813 -41.03 -15.57 -18.25
CA ALA A 813 -41.21 -16.93 -17.79
C ALA A 813 -42.28 -17.75 -18.54
N ALA A 814 -41.98 -19.04 -18.80
CA ALA A 814 -42.93 -20.09 -19.11
C ALA A 814 -42.98 -21.12 -17.94
N PRO A 815 -44.11 -21.85 -17.76
CA PRO A 815 -44.44 -22.44 -16.46
C PRO A 815 -43.69 -23.74 -16.11
N ALA A 816 -43.61 -23.97 -14.82
CA ALA A 816 -42.83 -24.98 -14.13
C ALA A 816 -43.27 -26.45 -14.42
N ALA A 817 -42.26 -27.33 -14.52
CA ALA A 817 -42.40 -28.77 -14.40
C ALA A 817 -41.88 -29.25 -13.01
N PRO A 818 -42.36 -30.37 -12.46
CA PRO A 818 -42.22 -30.70 -11.03
C PRO A 818 -40.83 -31.19 -10.64
N ALA A 819 -40.46 -30.93 -9.40
CA ALA A 819 -39.20 -31.22 -8.76
C ALA A 819 -38.93 -32.73 -8.55
N PRO A 820 -37.68 -33.19 -8.69
CA PRO A 820 -37.25 -34.49 -8.19
C PRO A 820 -36.76 -34.41 -6.73
N GLU A 821 -37.00 -35.53 -6.01
CA GLU A 821 -36.74 -35.75 -4.59
C GLU A 821 -35.29 -35.58 -4.12
N PRO A 822 -35.04 -35.26 -2.84
CA PRO A 822 -33.69 -34.96 -2.31
C PRO A 822 -32.89 -36.26 -2.08
N ARG A 823 -31.69 -36.29 -2.65
CA ARG A 823 -30.68 -37.31 -2.35
C ARG A 823 -29.95 -37.00 -1.03
N LYS A 824 -29.74 -38.06 -0.22
CA LYS A 824 -29.11 -38.08 1.10
C LYS A 824 -27.67 -37.54 1.04
N PRO A 825 -27.17 -36.88 2.10
CA PRO A 825 -25.79 -36.33 2.12
C PRO A 825 -24.72 -37.42 2.29
N PHE A 826 -23.63 -37.24 1.55
CA PHE A 826 -22.45 -38.11 1.57
C PHE A 826 -21.61 -37.73 2.77
N GLU A 827 -21.30 -38.68 3.67
CA GLU A 827 -20.39 -38.51 4.78
C GLU A 827 -18.91 -38.52 4.28
N LEU A 828 -18.20 -37.41 4.46
CA LEU A 828 -16.77 -37.34 4.27
C LEU A 828 -15.99 -37.71 5.52
N LYS A 829 -15.20 -38.79 5.46
CA LYS A 829 -14.24 -39.20 6.49
C LYS A 829 -13.22 -38.09 6.76
N LYS A 830 -13.04 -37.73 8.02
CA LYS A 830 -12.01 -36.83 8.51
C LYS A 830 -10.61 -37.37 8.22
N PRO A 831 -9.71 -36.54 7.66
CA PRO A 831 -8.29 -36.84 7.64
C PRO A 831 -7.63 -36.57 9.00
N PRO A 832 -6.49 -37.22 9.33
CA PRO A 832 -5.86 -37.16 10.64
C PRO A 832 -5.23 -35.79 10.94
N ALA A 833 -5.27 -35.43 12.23
CA ALA A 833 -4.77 -34.18 12.77
C ALA A 833 -3.27 -33.98 12.51
N LYS A 834 -2.92 -32.87 11.84
CA LYS A 834 -1.55 -32.34 11.79
C LYS A 834 -1.29 -31.41 12.98
N LYS A 835 -0.12 -31.59 13.59
CA LYS A 835 0.41 -30.77 14.69
C LYS A 835 0.37 -29.27 14.38
N PRO A 836 0.15 -28.40 15.37
CA PRO A 836 0.09 -26.96 15.15
C PRO A 836 1.46 -26.41 14.76
N ALA A 837 1.51 -25.71 13.65
CA ALA A 837 2.63 -24.90 13.25
C ALA A 837 2.65 -23.60 14.07
N GLN A 838 3.84 -23.18 14.47
CA GLN A 838 4.08 -21.91 15.17
C GLN A 838 3.58 -20.72 14.36
N PRO A 839 3.05 -19.68 15.01
CA PRO A 839 2.57 -18.51 14.29
C PRO A 839 3.72 -17.69 13.72
N GLN A 840 3.78 -17.62 12.40
CA GLN A 840 4.54 -16.59 11.71
C GLN A 840 3.89 -15.24 12.00
N THR A 841 4.66 -14.32 12.51
CA THR A 841 4.29 -12.93 12.75
C THR A 841 3.92 -12.27 11.43
N GLY A 842 2.63 -12.11 11.21
CA GLY A 842 2.08 -11.35 10.09
C GLY A 842 2.32 -9.86 10.27
N GLU A 843 2.85 -9.26 9.24
CA GLU A 843 2.92 -7.83 9.02
C GLU A 843 1.53 -7.20 9.13
N TYR A 844 1.35 -6.30 10.09
CA TYR A 844 0.14 -5.50 10.23
C TYR A 844 0.48 -4.01 10.24
N PHE A 845 -0.15 -3.29 9.30
CA PHE A 845 -0.29 -1.85 9.16
C PHE A 845 0.90 -1.06 8.61
N GLU A 846 0.96 -0.96 7.30
CA GLU A 846 1.37 0.25 6.61
C GLU A 846 0.12 1.13 6.36
N PHE A 847 0.11 2.29 6.99
CA PHE A 847 -0.61 3.48 6.58
C PHE A 847 0.40 4.57 6.32
#